data_97bed62e40125137d467607716b37b01
#
_entry.id   97bed62e40125137d467607716b37b01
#
_cell.length_a   1.000
_cell.length_b   1.000
_cell.length_c   1.000
_cell.angle_alpha   90.00
_cell.angle_beta   90.00
_cell.angle_gamma   90.00
#
_symmetry.space_group_name_H-M   'P 1'
#
loop_
_entity.id
_entity.type
_entity.pdbx_description
1 polymer ?
#
loop_
_entity_poly.entity_id
_entity_poly.type
_entity_poly.pdbx_seq_one_letter_code
_entity_poly.pdbx_strand_id
1 'polypeptide(L)'
;MDKKIGVYICSGCGIGDCVDKGKLAQVAQGEYQIPVLRTSAAFCLEDVRLIEEDIEKEGVNNVVVAACSPRVNTDIFRFPAASVERVNLRELVVWSHPSGHEETQNLAHDSLRMAIVKAQKTKIPSPFTQANERAVVVVGGGVAGMTAAVGAADAGAKVVLVEKEGELGGFALKIARQFPKHFPYRELEEVGVDLLVRETRSHPNIEVLTSAQPEAISGQPGKFEVSIKANGEVKKIAVGAVVLAIGWRPFDPSQLERYGFGFSPNVITNVALEEMNRAGKILRPSDGKGIKSAAILLCDGVEDEANIQHGAHVSYLVALKQAMYIRERCPDSTVYIIYRDMQTPGQYEYFYKRVQEDAGILFTRGKVRRVSCDQNGGLVVDLQESLLGPEAQLQVDLLVLATGMVPVPSESEGLNLDYLQGKGLPLSKYGFADSNFLCFPYETRRTGIYSAGCVRKPMDLAAAAQDGAAAALKAIQCIEKSSAGAAVHPRVGDLSYPSFFLQKCTMCGRCSQECPFGAIELTPEKNTPFVVTNRCRRCGTCMGACPVQIISFDDYSVDMVASMIKAVEIPEGDDEKPRILVFACENDAYPALDMAGINRRELPASLRIIPVRCLGSVNAIMAADAFSRGFDALLLLGCKSGDDYQCHFIKGSELLATRMENVRETLSRLMLEPERAQVMTVEISDFGSLPTRLKGFVDSIKAIGLSPMKGF
;
A
#
# COMPACT_ATOMS: atom_id res chain seq x y z
N MET A 1 -1.57 -7.68 -37.26
CA MET A 1 -1.49 -6.36 -37.88
C MET A 1 -0.03 -5.93 -37.89
N ASP A 2 0.44 -5.43 -39.01
CA ASP A 2 1.79 -4.85 -39.11
C ASP A 2 1.84 -3.62 -38.21
N LYS A 3 2.97 -3.42 -37.54
CA LYS A 3 3.17 -2.28 -36.64
C LYS A 3 3.41 -1.02 -37.46
N LYS A 4 2.56 0.00 -37.26
CA LYS A 4 2.76 1.33 -37.79
C LYS A 4 2.92 2.32 -36.66
N ILE A 5 4.10 2.94 -36.56
CA ILE A 5 4.45 3.85 -35.47
C ILE A 5 4.22 5.28 -35.91
N GLY A 6 3.57 6.07 -35.05
CA GLY A 6 3.49 7.51 -35.13
C GLY A 6 4.27 8.18 -34.00
N VAL A 7 5.07 9.19 -34.33
CA VAL A 7 5.79 10.01 -33.34
C VAL A 7 5.22 11.42 -33.33
N TYR A 8 4.93 11.91 -32.13
CA TYR A 8 4.25 13.19 -31.88
C TYR A 8 5.09 14.04 -30.93
N ILE A 9 5.76 15.07 -31.45
CA ILE A 9 6.69 15.92 -30.69
C ILE A 9 5.99 17.21 -30.29
N CYS A 10 5.80 17.40 -28.99
CA CYS A 10 5.22 18.64 -28.42
C CYS A 10 6.32 19.70 -28.26
N SER A 11 6.02 20.94 -28.67
CA SER A 11 6.91 22.10 -28.47
C SER A 11 6.42 23.06 -27.38
N GLY A 12 5.25 22.79 -26.77
CA GLY A 12 4.69 23.62 -25.71
C GLY A 12 5.37 23.43 -24.36
N CYS A 13 4.92 24.18 -23.37
CA CYS A 13 5.43 24.15 -22.00
C CYS A 13 6.95 24.41 -21.87
N GLY A 14 7.55 25.15 -22.84
CA GLY A 14 8.97 25.46 -22.89
C GLY A 14 9.84 24.38 -23.58
N ILE A 15 9.24 23.30 -24.11
CA ILE A 15 10.01 22.24 -24.79
C ILE A 15 10.70 22.80 -26.02
N GLY A 16 9.95 23.50 -26.91
CA GLY A 16 10.52 24.05 -28.14
C GLY A 16 11.49 25.21 -27.94
N ASP A 17 11.50 25.83 -26.74
CA ASP A 17 12.45 26.90 -26.39
C ASP A 17 13.78 26.34 -25.85
N CYS A 18 13.75 25.09 -25.35
CA CYS A 18 14.88 24.45 -24.70
C CYS A 18 15.62 23.46 -25.62
N VAL A 19 14.87 22.70 -26.42
CA VAL A 19 15.43 21.69 -27.33
C VAL A 19 14.98 21.92 -28.76
N ASP A 20 15.88 21.64 -29.71
CA ASP A 20 15.62 21.76 -31.13
C ASP A 20 14.72 20.61 -31.61
N LYS A 21 13.46 20.94 -31.91
CA LYS A 21 12.46 20.00 -32.44
C LYS A 21 12.83 19.41 -33.81
N GLY A 22 13.58 20.15 -34.63
CA GLY A 22 14.05 19.67 -35.94
C GLY A 22 15.05 18.54 -35.79
N LYS A 23 15.97 18.65 -34.83
CA LYS A 23 16.89 17.57 -34.48
C LYS A 23 16.16 16.34 -33.90
N LEU A 24 15.13 16.54 -33.09
CA LEU A 24 14.27 15.44 -32.61
C LEU A 24 13.51 14.77 -33.75
N ALA A 25 13.00 15.57 -34.70
CA ALA A 25 12.35 15.04 -35.90
C ALA A 25 13.32 14.23 -36.78
N GLN A 26 14.59 14.65 -36.85
CA GLN A 26 15.63 13.93 -37.57
C GLN A 26 15.92 12.56 -36.91
N VAL A 27 15.90 12.45 -35.59
CA VAL A 27 16.00 11.15 -34.92
C VAL A 27 14.87 10.23 -35.38
N ALA A 28 13.63 10.69 -35.34
CA ALA A 28 12.48 9.85 -35.71
C ALA A 28 12.48 9.47 -37.20
N GLN A 29 12.68 10.41 -38.10
CA GLN A 29 12.62 10.17 -39.55
C GLN A 29 13.94 9.69 -40.16
N GLY A 30 15.08 10.26 -39.74
CA GLY A 30 16.39 9.93 -40.31
C GLY A 30 16.94 8.61 -39.77
N GLU A 31 16.93 8.40 -38.44
CA GLU A 31 17.51 7.20 -37.85
C GLU A 31 16.54 6.00 -37.86
N TYR A 32 15.26 6.24 -37.58
CA TYR A 32 14.28 5.15 -37.40
C TYR A 32 13.24 5.07 -38.54
N GLN A 33 13.27 5.97 -39.52
CA GLN A 33 12.39 5.97 -40.69
C GLN A 33 10.90 5.88 -40.32
N ILE A 34 10.51 6.62 -39.26
CA ILE A 34 9.14 6.61 -38.77
C ILE A 34 8.19 7.20 -39.84
N PRO A 35 7.14 6.48 -40.24
CA PRO A 35 6.27 6.87 -41.34
C PRO A 35 5.35 8.05 -41.02
N VAL A 36 4.97 8.23 -39.76
CA VAL A 36 4.07 9.31 -39.33
C VAL A 36 4.77 10.14 -38.24
N LEU A 37 5.07 11.40 -38.56
CA LEU A 37 5.63 12.35 -37.61
C LEU A 37 4.78 13.62 -37.60
N ARG A 38 4.36 14.05 -36.40
CA ARG A 38 3.68 15.33 -36.20
C ARG A 38 4.38 16.18 -35.15
N THR A 39 4.30 17.49 -35.30
CA THR A 39 4.76 18.44 -34.28
C THR A 39 3.65 19.41 -33.97
N SER A 40 3.44 19.72 -32.69
CA SER A 40 2.43 20.67 -32.23
C SER A 40 2.91 21.43 -31.01
N ALA A 41 2.33 22.60 -30.79
CA ALA A 41 2.52 23.36 -29.56
C ALA A 41 1.79 22.74 -28.36
N ALA A 42 0.70 21.99 -28.57
CA ALA A 42 -0.11 21.47 -27.45
C ALA A 42 -0.98 20.25 -27.84
N PHE A 43 -0.38 19.07 -27.98
CA PHE A 43 -1.14 17.84 -28.19
C PHE A 43 -2.14 17.51 -27.05
N CYS A 44 -1.99 18.10 -25.88
CA CYS A 44 -2.92 17.92 -24.75
C CYS A 44 -4.17 18.82 -24.85
N LEU A 45 -4.32 19.59 -25.90
CA LEU A 45 -5.51 20.41 -26.22
C LEU A 45 -6.17 19.88 -27.51
N GLU A 46 -6.53 20.77 -28.41
CA GLU A 46 -7.26 20.39 -29.65
C GLU A 46 -6.45 19.48 -30.59
N ASP A 47 -5.13 19.57 -30.58
CA ASP A 47 -4.24 18.81 -31.47
C ASP A 47 -4.12 17.30 -31.12
N VAL A 48 -4.73 16.84 -30.02
CA VAL A 48 -4.88 15.40 -29.76
C VAL A 48 -5.62 14.72 -30.92
N ARG A 49 -6.53 15.44 -31.60
CA ARG A 49 -7.27 14.95 -32.77
C ARG A 49 -6.36 14.52 -33.92
N LEU A 50 -5.18 15.10 -34.08
CA LEU A 50 -4.20 14.66 -35.08
C LEU A 50 -3.72 13.24 -34.84
N ILE A 51 -3.58 12.87 -33.56
CA ILE A 51 -3.21 11.50 -33.15
C ILE A 51 -4.36 10.54 -33.46
N GLU A 52 -5.58 10.92 -33.10
CA GLU A 52 -6.80 10.14 -33.36
C GLU A 52 -7.00 9.92 -34.88
N GLU A 53 -6.84 10.97 -35.68
CA GLU A 53 -6.92 10.90 -37.14
C GLU A 53 -5.86 9.99 -37.75
N ASP A 54 -4.62 10.05 -37.29
CA ASP A 54 -3.55 9.18 -37.79
C ASP A 54 -3.79 7.71 -37.37
N ILE A 55 -4.39 7.46 -36.22
CA ILE A 55 -4.83 6.10 -35.80
C ILE A 55 -5.92 5.59 -36.77
N GLU A 56 -6.92 6.41 -37.05
CA GLU A 56 -8.08 6.02 -37.87
C GLU A 56 -7.77 5.93 -39.37
N LYS A 57 -7.08 6.96 -39.91
CA LYS A 57 -6.87 7.12 -41.37
C LYS A 57 -5.57 6.50 -41.85
N GLU A 58 -4.50 6.63 -41.04
CA GLU A 58 -3.17 6.15 -41.41
C GLU A 58 -2.89 4.74 -40.84
N GLY A 59 -3.74 4.24 -39.94
CA GLY A 59 -3.57 2.94 -39.29
C GLY A 59 -2.42 2.89 -38.29
N VAL A 60 -2.08 4.02 -37.66
CA VAL A 60 -1.11 4.06 -36.58
C VAL A 60 -1.64 3.22 -35.42
N ASN A 61 -0.85 2.26 -34.95
CA ASN A 61 -1.22 1.39 -33.81
C ASN A 61 -0.20 1.40 -32.68
N ASN A 62 0.92 2.10 -32.85
CA ASN A 62 1.89 2.39 -31.79
C ASN A 62 2.21 3.89 -31.82
N VAL A 63 1.82 4.58 -30.76
CA VAL A 63 1.92 6.04 -30.61
C VAL A 63 3.06 6.38 -29.65
N VAL A 64 4.01 7.21 -30.09
CA VAL A 64 5.05 7.77 -29.23
C VAL A 64 4.80 9.26 -29.06
N VAL A 65 4.48 9.71 -27.84
CA VAL A 65 4.23 11.11 -27.53
C VAL A 65 5.40 11.70 -26.74
N ALA A 66 6.22 12.49 -27.41
CA ALA A 66 7.34 13.20 -26.80
C ALA A 66 6.87 14.57 -26.28
N ALA A 67 6.50 14.63 -24.99
CA ALA A 67 5.85 15.77 -24.36
C ALA A 67 6.08 15.81 -22.84
N CYS A 68 5.01 15.97 -22.06
CA CYS A 68 5.03 15.93 -20.62
C CYS A 68 5.13 14.50 -20.06
N SER A 69 5.33 14.40 -18.76
CA SER A 69 5.39 13.14 -18.00
C SER A 69 4.24 12.18 -18.33
N PRO A 70 4.47 10.86 -18.38
CA PRO A 70 3.41 9.85 -18.50
C PRO A 70 2.41 9.87 -17.35
N ARG A 71 2.71 10.58 -16.25
CA ARG A 71 1.84 10.74 -15.08
C ARG A 71 0.88 11.94 -15.19
N VAL A 72 0.99 12.71 -16.24
CA VAL A 72 0.17 13.90 -16.51
C VAL A 72 -0.66 13.68 -17.78
N ASN A 73 -1.88 14.19 -17.81
CA ASN A 73 -2.79 14.06 -18.95
C ASN A 73 -3.01 12.60 -19.41
N THR A 74 -3.14 11.70 -18.47
CA THR A 74 -3.27 10.26 -18.70
C THR A 74 -4.52 9.90 -19.49
N ASP A 75 -5.61 10.64 -19.27
CA ASP A 75 -6.89 10.39 -19.94
C ASP A 75 -6.89 10.89 -21.39
N ILE A 76 -6.17 12.01 -21.65
CA ILE A 76 -6.06 12.60 -22.99
C ILE A 76 -5.27 11.67 -23.93
N PHE A 77 -4.19 11.07 -23.45
CA PHE A 77 -3.33 10.21 -24.26
C PHE A 77 -3.65 8.71 -24.06
N ARG A 78 -4.93 8.39 -24.09
CA ARG A 78 -5.42 7.00 -23.99
C ARG A 78 -6.25 6.65 -25.22
N PHE A 79 -5.68 5.83 -26.10
CA PHE A 79 -6.31 5.40 -27.33
C PHE A 79 -6.56 3.87 -27.27
N PRO A 80 -7.83 3.42 -27.27
CA PRO A 80 -8.15 1.99 -27.15
C PRO A 80 -7.57 1.12 -28.27
N ALA A 81 -7.39 1.70 -29.46
CA ALA A 81 -6.89 1.00 -30.65
C ALA A 81 -5.36 1.03 -30.83
N ALA A 82 -4.63 1.74 -29.94
CA ALA A 82 -3.19 1.91 -30.06
C ALA A 82 -2.48 1.79 -28.73
N SER A 83 -1.25 1.25 -28.75
CA SER A 83 -0.35 1.36 -27.60
C SER A 83 0.25 2.76 -27.55
N VAL A 84 0.48 3.29 -26.35
CA VAL A 84 1.04 4.64 -26.16
C VAL A 84 2.32 4.57 -25.34
N GLU A 85 3.41 5.06 -25.89
CA GLU A 85 4.65 5.31 -25.18
C GLU A 85 4.83 6.81 -24.97
N ARG A 86 5.11 7.23 -23.75
CA ARG A 86 5.26 8.64 -23.37
C ARG A 86 6.71 8.97 -23.07
N VAL A 87 7.28 9.91 -23.81
CA VAL A 87 8.63 10.45 -23.58
C VAL A 87 8.53 11.70 -22.70
N ASN A 88 9.10 11.64 -21.51
CA ASN A 88 9.08 12.74 -20.53
C ASN A 88 10.12 13.79 -20.88
N LEU A 89 9.85 14.62 -21.89
CA LEU A 89 10.72 15.72 -22.26
C LEU A 89 10.57 16.93 -21.34
N ARG A 90 9.36 17.19 -20.85
CA ARG A 90 9.08 18.39 -20.07
C ARG A 90 9.75 18.34 -18.71
N GLU A 91 9.42 17.35 -17.89
CA GLU A 91 9.87 17.27 -16.50
C GLU A 91 11.30 16.80 -16.36
N LEU A 92 11.69 15.74 -17.11
CA LEU A 92 12.99 15.09 -16.96
C LEU A 92 14.08 15.60 -17.92
N VAL A 93 13.73 16.49 -18.84
CA VAL A 93 14.71 17.13 -19.74
C VAL A 93 14.65 18.65 -19.58
N VAL A 94 13.59 19.28 -20.06
CA VAL A 94 13.52 20.73 -20.20
C VAL A 94 13.43 21.46 -18.87
N TRP A 95 12.65 20.94 -17.94
CA TRP A 95 12.44 21.59 -16.65
C TRP A 95 13.54 21.30 -15.63
N SER A 96 14.39 20.35 -15.89
CA SER A 96 15.48 19.90 -15.00
C SER A 96 16.88 20.08 -15.56
N HIS A 97 17.03 20.73 -16.74
CA HIS A 97 18.34 20.96 -17.34
C HIS A 97 18.41 22.35 -18.01
N PRO A 98 19.61 22.90 -18.21
CA PRO A 98 19.80 24.18 -18.87
C PRO A 98 19.29 24.19 -20.31
N SER A 99 18.59 25.28 -20.70
CA SER A 99 18.08 25.48 -22.06
C SER A 99 19.20 25.69 -23.08
N GLY A 100 19.03 25.09 -24.27
CA GLY A 100 19.98 25.23 -25.38
C GLY A 100 21.34 24.55 -25.17
N HIS A 101 21.49 23.78 -24.11
CA HIS A 101 22.73 23.06 -23.83
C HIS A 101 22.80 21.77 -24.64
N GLU A 102 24.00 21.44 -25.18
CA GLU A 102 24.21 20.26 -26.00
C GLU A 102 23.81 18.97 -25.30
N GLU A 103 24.21 18.80 -24.02
CA GLU A 103 23.86 17.61 -23.23
C GLU A 103 22.34 17.49 -22.95
N THR A 104 21.63 18.62 -22.85
CA THR A 104 20.18 18.62 -22.75
C THR A 104 19.53 18.12 -24.04
N GLN A 105 20.06 18.54 -25.20
CA GLN A 105 19.62 18.04 -26.50
C GLN A 105 19.90 16.55 -26.66
N ASN A 106 21.09 16.08 -26.27
CA ASN A 106 21.50 14.68 -26.34
C ASN A 106 20.62 13.80 -25.44
N LEU A 107 20.28 14.28 -24.24
CA LEU A 107 19.33 13.60 -23.33
C LEU A 107 17.95 13.48 -23.97
N ALA A 108 17.46 14.53 -24.66
CA ALA A 108 16.19 14.49 -25.38
C ALA A 108 16.22 13.47 -26.53
N HIS A 109 17.32 13.41 -27.30
CA HIS A 109 17.51 12.44 -28.39
C HIS A 109 17.47 11.01 -27.85
N ASP A 110 18.26 10.69 -26.83
CA ASP A 110 18.32 9.36 -26.25
C ASP A 110 16.97 8.95 -25.63
N SER A 111 16.26 9.89 -24.99
CA SER A 111 14.91 9.62 -24.45
C SER A 111 13.93 9.25 -25.58
N LEU A 112 14.01 9.94 -26.72
CA LEU A 112 13.17 9.64 -27.87
C LEU A 112 13.57 8.30 -28.53
N ARG A 113 14.88 8.03 -28.73
CA ARG A 113 15.40 6.76 -29.26
C ARG A 113 14.89 5.57 -28.43
N MET A 114 15.05 5.64 -27.09
CA MET A 114 14.60 4.60 -26.18
C MET A 114 13.09 4.33 -26.31
N ALA A 115 12.28 5.37 -26.43
CA ALA A 115 10.83 5.22 -26.59
C ALA A 115 10.44 4.62 -27.95
N ILE A 116 11.10 5.03 -29.03
CA ILE A 116 10.85 4.48 -30.37
C ILE A 116 11.15 2.97 -30.39
N VAL A 117 12.33 2.54 -29.92
CA VAL A 117 12.67 1.10 -29.91
C VAL A 117 11.79 0.29 -28.99
N LYS A 118 11.31 0.87 -27.89
CA LYS A 118 10.31 0.24 -27.04
C LYS A 118 8.99 0.07 -27.79
N ALA A 119 8.49 1.12 -28.45
CA ALA A 119 7.26 1.09 -29.24
C ALA A 119 7.34 0.07 -30.40
N GLN A 120 8.52 -0.07 -31.05
CA GLN A 120 8.75 -1.09 -32.07
C GLN A 120 8.55 -2.51 -31.55
N LYS A 121 8.76 -2.78 -30.27
CA LYS A 121 8.65 -4.10 -29.65
C LYS A 121 7.37 -4.30 -28.88
N THR A 122 6.71 -3.24 -28.43
CA THR A 122 5.44 -3.29 -27.69
C THR A 122 4.35 -3.94 -28.52
N LYS A 123 3.61 -4.87 -27.94
CA LYS A 123 2.37 -5.42 -28.48
C LYS A 123 1.21 -4.83 -27.70
N ILE A 124 0.07 -4.66 -28.35
CA ILE A 124 -1.15 -4.23 -27.65
C ILE A 124 -1.61 -5.42 -26.78
N PRO A 125 -1.65 -5.25 -25.43
CA PRO A 125 -2.07 -6.34 -24.56
C PRO A 125 -3.53 -6.73 -24.81
N SER A 126 -3.80 -8.03 -24.86
CA SER A 126 -5.16 -8.57 -24.95
C SER A 126 -5.67 -8.91 -23.55
N PRO A 127 -6.92 -8.53 -23.21
CA PRO A 127 -7.48 -8.85 -21.91
C PRO A 127 -7.63 -10.37 -21.73
N PHE A 128 -7.30 -10.85 -20.54
CA PHE A 128 -7.58 -12.22 -20.14
C PHE A 128 -9.01 -12.31 -19.60
N THR A 129 -9.94 -12.74 -20.42
CA THR A 129 -11.35 -12.89 -20.05
C THR A 129 -11.63 -14.30 -19.56
N GLN A 130 -12.29 -14.40 -18.40
CA GLN A 130 -12.86 -15.63 -17.86
C GLN A 130 -14.22 -15.35 -17.25
N ALA A 131 -15.03 -16.40 -17.10
CA ALA A 131 -16.27 -16.27 -16.33
C ALA A 131 -15.93 -15.99 -14.86
N ASN A 132 -16.45 -14.90 -14.33
CA ASN A 132 -16.22 -14.44 -12.98
C ASN A 132 -17.49 -14.47 -12.14
N GLU A 133 -17.34 -14.80 -10.87
CA GLU A 133 -18.40 -14.70 -9.88
C GLU A 133 -18.57 -13.24 -9.42
N ARG A 134 -19.81 -12.77 -9.32
CA ARG A 134 -20.13 -11.42 -8.86
C ARG A 134 -20.47 -11.35 -7.36
N ALA A 135 -20.37 -12.47 -6.67
CA ALA A 135 -20.61 -12.53 -5.25
C ALA A 135 -19.39 -12.06 -4.44
N VAL A 136 -19.65 -11.55 -3.23
CA VAL A 136 -18.63 -11.16 -2.25
C VAL A 136 -18.86 -11.95 -0.96
N VAL A 137 -17.82 -12.54 -0.39
CA VAL A 137 -17.87 -13.03 0.99
C VAL A 137 -17.32 -11.95 1.91
N VAL A 138 -18.06 -11.67 3.00
CA VAL A 138 -17.62 -10.81 4.08
C VAL A 138 -17.49 -11.66 5.35
N VAL A 139 -16.32 -11.69 5.94
CA VAL A 139 -16.02 -12.46 7.17
C VAL A 139 -15.98 -11.54 8.37
N GLY A 140 -16.93 -11.73 9.28
CA GLY A 140 -17.14 -10.94 10.50
C GLY A 140 -18.38 -10.05 10.41
N GLY A 141 -19.33 -10.28 11.31
CA GLY A 141 -20.63 -9.59 11.42
C GLY A 141 -20.62 -8.38 12.37
N GLY A 142 -19.44 -7.77 12.61
CA GLY A 142 -19.33 -6.50 13.32
C GLY A 142 -19.69 -5.31 12.44
N VAL A 143 -19.55 -4.07 12.97
CA VAL A 143 -19.91 -2.83 12.26
C VAL A 143 -19.22 -2.73 10.90
N ALA A 144 -17.91 -2.95 10.83
CA ALA A 144 -17.16 -2.88 9.57
C ALA A 144 -17.65 -3.91 8.54
N GLY A 145 -17.90 -5.16 8.97
CA GLY A 145 -18.36 -6.22 8.08
C GLY A 145 -19.79 -6.02 7.60
N MET A 146 -20.70 -5.63 8.50
CA MET A 146 -22.09 -5.32 8.11
C MET A 146 -22.13 -4.14 7.12
N THR A 147 -21.38 -3.07 7.40
CA THR A 147 -21.30 -1.92 6.46
C THR A 147 -20.71 -2.35 5.12
N ALA A 148 -19.67 -3.21 5.12
CA ALA A 148 -19.13 -3.74 3.89
C ALA A 148 -20.15 -4.61 3.12
N ALA A 149 -20.93 -5.42 3.84
CA ALA A 149 -21.95 -6.26 3.24
C ALA A 149 -23.08 -5.43 2.61
N VAL A 150 -23.61 -4.44 3.33
CA VAL A 150 -24.64 -3.53 2.81
C VAL A 150 -24.09 -2.76 1.59
N GLY A 151 -22.92 -2.12 1.71
CA GLY A 151 -22.35 -1.35 0.60
C GLY A 151 -22.07 -2.18 -0.66
N ALA A 152 -21.63 -3.43 -0.53
CA ALA A 152 -21.46 -4.31 -1.68
C ALA A 152 -22.81 -4.76 -2.27
N ALA A 153 -23.80 -5.01 -1.43
CA ALA A 153 -25.14 -5.43 -1.86
C ALA A 153 -25.93 -4.30 -2.54
N ASP A 154 -25.80 -3.06 -2.05
CA ASP A 154 -26.34 -1.86 -2.70
C ASP A 154 -25.73 -1.62 -4.08
N ALA A 155 -24.44 -1.96 -4.25
CA ALA A 155 -23.78 -1.95 -5.56
C ALA A 155 -24.17 -3.11 -6.48
N GLY A 156 -25.15 -3.95 -6.07
CA GLY A 156 -25.71 -5.04 -6.86
C GLY A 156 -24.98 -6.38 -6.76
N ALA A 157 -24.02 -6.52 -5.86
CA ALA A 157 -23.39 -7.81 -5.62
C ALA A 157 -24.25 -8.71 -4.74
N LYS A 158 -24.18 -10.04 -4.95
CA LYS A 158 -24.65 -11.00 -3.92
C LYS A 158 -23.59 -11.09 -2.83
N VAL A 159 -24.02 -11.03 -1.58
CA VAL A 159 -23.12 -11.05 -0.43
C VAL A 159 -23.44 -12.22 0.49
N VAL A 160 -22.40 -12.93 0.91
CA VAL A 160 -22.49 -13.89 2.01
C VAL A 160 -21.73 -13.34 3.20
N LEU A 161 -22.46 -12.98 4.25
CA LEU A 161 -21.88 -12.47 5.50
C LEU A 161 -21.74 -13.64 6.50
N VAL A 162 -20.50 -13.91 6.90
CA VAL A 162 -20.15 -15.03 7.79
C VAL A 162 -19.80 -14.48 9.17
N GLU A 163 -20.51 -14.90 10.21
CA GLU A 163 -20.28 -14.50 11.59
C GLU A 163 -20.12 -15.73 12.49
N LYS A 164 -19.08 -15.75 13.31
CA LYS A 164 -18.76 -16.86 14.21
C LYS A 164 -19.71 -16.98 15.39
N GLU A 165 -20.22 -15.86 15.86
CA GLU A 165 -21.18 -15.81 16.95
C GLU A 165 -22.61 -16.08 16.46
N GLY A 166 -23.53 -16.33 17.39
CA GLY A 166 -24.96 -16.57 17.07
C GLY A 166 -25.69 -15.31 16.59
N GLU A 167 -25.15 -14.13 16.80
CA GLU A 167 -25.78 -12.84 16.49
C GLU A 167 -24.78 -11.87 15.81
N LEU A 168 -25.34 -10.93 15.03
CA LEU A 168 -24.58 -9.84 14.40
C LEU A 168 -24.40 -8.69 15.39
N GLY A 169 -23.40 -7.82 15.12
CA GLY A 169 -23.13 -6.60 15.89
C GLY A 169 -21.72 -6.57 16.48
N GLY A 170 -21.13 -7.74 16.75
CA GLY A 170 -19.77 -7.87 17.25
C GLY A 170 -19.54 -7.07 18.54
N PHE A 171 -18.38 -6.44 18.66
CA PHE A 171 -18.03 -5.68 19.88
C PHE A 171 -18.93 -4.46 20.13
N ALA A 172 -19.60 -3.92 19.10
CA ALA A 172 -20.50 -2.79 19.25
C ALA A 172 -21.70 -3.08 20.17
N LEU A 173 -22.11 -4.36 20.29
CA LEU A 173 -23.14 -4.80 21.24
C LEU A 173 -22.76 -4.57 22.71
N LYS A 174 -21.46 -4.48 23.01
CA LYS A 174 -20.93 -4.25 24.36
C LYS A 174 -20.78 -2.77 24.71
N ILE A 175 -20.88 -1.88 23.74
CA ILE A 175 -20.70 -0.43 23.91
C ILE A 175 -22.02 0.22 24.22
N ALA A 176 -22.10 1.04 25.29
CA ALA A 176 -23.31 1.73 25.69
C ALA A 176 -23.60 2.95 24.81
N ARG A 177 -22.62 3.79 24.59
CA ARG A 177 -22.70 4.97 23.72
C ARG A 177 -21.39 5.13 22.94
N GLN A 178 -21.45 5.74 21.75
CA GLN A 178 -20.30 6.04 20.93
C GLN A 178 -19.86 7.51 21.06
N PHE A 179 -18.67 7.79 20.54
CA PHE A 179 -18.13 9.15 20.47
C PHE A 179 -18.97 10.02 19.52
N PRO A 180 -18.94 11.36 19.73
CA PRO A 180 -19.64 12.29 18.85
C PRO A 180 -19.18 12.19 17.39
N LYS A 181 -20.10 11.97 16.45
CA LYS A 181 -19.85 12.01 14.99
C LYS A 181 -20.53 13.18 14.30
N HIS A 182 -21.45 13.87 14.99
CA HIS A 182 -22.19 14.98 14.43
C HIS A 182 -21.87 16.30 15.16
N PHE A 183 -21.96 17.41 14.42
CA PHE A 183 -21.82 18.73 15.00
C PHE A 183 -22.79 18.92 16.17
N PRO A 184 -22.39 19.51 17.33
CA PRO A 184 -21.12 20.17 17.61
C PRO A 184 -19.97 19.27 18.12
N TYR A 185 -20.03 17.96 17.98
CA TYR A 185 -19.02 16.97 18.38
C TYR A 185 -18.70 16.94 19.88
N ARG A 186 -19.68 17.18 20.72
CA ARG A 186 -19.51 17.35 22.16
C ARG A 186 -20.20 16.29 23.01
N GLU A 187 -21.32 15.77 22.57
CA GLU A 187 -22.15 14.85 23.33
C GLU A 187 -22.07 13.42 22.76
N LEU A 188 -22.07 12.43 23.66
CA LEU A 188 -22.06 11.03 23.28
C LEU A 188 -23.35 10.65 22.55
N GLU A 189 -23.23 9.80 21.55
CA GLU A 189 -24.32 9.38 20.68
C GLU A 189 -24.74 7.91 20.91
N GLU A 190 -25.94 7.55 20.49
CA GLU A 190 -26.37 6.17 20.42
C GLU A 190 -25.50 5.37 19.44
N VAL A 191 -25.22 4.11 19.76
CA VAL A 191 -24.38 3.23 18.91
C VAL A 191 -25.06 2.95 17.58
N GLY A 192 -26.37 2.74 17.57
CA GLY A 192 -27.18 2.51 16.36
C GLY A 192 -26.91 1.15 15.68
N VAL A 193 -26.24 0.23 16.35
CA VAL A 193 -25.90 -1.09 15.80
C VAL A 193 -27.12 -1.92 15.43
N ASP A 194 -28.21 -1.78 16.17
CA ASP A 194 -29.47 -2.52 15.93
C ASP A 194 -30.13 -2.13 14.60
N LEU A 195 -29.95 -0.88 14.17
CA LEU A 195 -30.41 -0.41 12.85
C LEU A 195 -29.63 -1.10 11.75
N LEU A 196 -28.31 -1.12 11.86
CA LEU A 196 -27.42 -1.76 10.89
C LEU A 196 -27.65 -3.29 10.82
N VAL A 197 -27.90 -3.94 11.98
CA VAL A 197 -28.26 -5.38 12.02
C VAL A 197 -29.56 -5.63 11.26
N ARG A 198 -30.59 -4.80 11.49
CA ARG A 198 -31.87 -4.93 10.77
C ARG A 198 -31.74 -4.72 9.29
N GLU A 199 -31.03 -3.69 8.87
CA GLU A 199 -30.72 -3.38 7.47
C GLU A 199 -30.00 -4.56 6.81
N THR A 200 -28.92 -5.06 7.42
CA THR A 200 -28.15 -6.20 6.93
C THR A 200 -29.01 -7.46 6.76
N ARG A 201 -29.87 -7.78 7.76
CA ARG A 201 -30.72 -8.98 7.71
C ARG A 201 -31.88 -8.88 6.72
N SER A 202 -32.39 -7.68 6.47
CA SER A 202 -33.50 -7.44 5.56
C SER A 202 -33.09 -7.24 4.11
N HIS A 203 -31.81 -7.06 3.84
CA HIS A 203 -31.33 -6.77 2.50
C HIS A 203 -31.44 -8.00 1.57
N PRO A 204 -32.12 -7.90 0.40
CA PRO A 204 -32.43 -9.06 -0.45
C PRO A 204 -31.19 -9.74 -1.06
N ASN A 205 -30.06 -9.03 -1.16
CA ASN A 205 -28.82 -9.55 -1.73
C ASN A 205 -27.83 -10.04 -0.67
N ILE A 206 -28.20 -10.08 0.63
CA ILE A 206 -27.33 -10.53 1.71
C ILE A 206 -27.84 -11.84 2.32
N GLU A 207 -27.04 -12.90 2.20
CA GLU A 207 -27.22 -14.15 2.97
C GLU A 207 -26.36 -14.05 4.24
N VAL A 208 -26.99 -14.16 5.42
CA VAL A 208 -26.30 -14.11 6.71
C VAL A 208 -26.12 -15.51 7.26
N LEU A 209 -24.90 -15.91 7.52
CA LEU A 209 -24.52 -17.18 8.17
C LEU A 209 -23.93 -16.86 9.55
N THR A 210 -24.70 -17.11 10.59
CA THR A 210 -24.25 -17.03 12.00
C THR A 210 -23.77 -18.39 12.50
N SER A 211 -23.01 -18.43 13.61
CA SER A 211 -22.35 -19.64 14.12
C SER A 211 -21.54 -20.35 13.02
N ALA A 212 -20.89 -19.56 12.14
CA ALA A 212 -20.23 -20.01 10.95
C ALA A 212 -18.81 -19.40 10.85
N GLN A 213 -17.86 -20.20 10.35
CA GLN A 213 -16.45 -19.77 10.20
C GLN A 213 -15.90 -20.24 8.86
N PRO A 214 -15.05 -19.42 8.20
CA PRO A 214 -14.30 -19.90 7.05
C PRO A 214 -13.23 -20.90 7.50
N GLU A 215 -13.08 -21.99 6.76
CA GLU A 215 -12.01 -22.99 6.98
C GLU A 215 -10.87 -22.86 5.98
N ALA A 216 -11.19 -22.45 4.74
CA ALA A 216 -10.20 -22.26 3.69
C ALA A 216 -10.69 -21.29 2.62
N ILE A 217 -9.75 -20.54 2.05
CA ILE A 217 -9.97 -19.68 0.90
C ILE A 217 -8.92 -20.04 -0.16
N SER A 218 -9.37 -20.43 -1.35
CA SER A 218 -8.52 -20.75 -2.49
C SER A 218 -8.97 -20.02 -3.75
N GLY A 219 -8.22 -20.13 -4.85
CA GLY A 219 -8.58 -19.51 -6.12
C GLY A 219 -7.92 -18.16 -6.37
N GLN A 220 -8.59 -17.26 -7.04
CA GLN A 220 -8.05 -15.95 -7.50
C GLN A 220 -9.16 -14.91 -7.59
N PRO A 221 -8.83 -13.61 -7.70
CA PRO A 221 -9.83 -12.58 -7.98
C PRO A 221 -10.79 -12.96 -9.10
N GLY A 222 -12.08 -12.77 -8.86
CA GLY A 222 -13.15 -13.19 -9.76
C GLY A 222 -13.54 -14.67 -9.67
N LYS A 223 -12.75 -15.50 -8.98
CA LYS A 223 -12.99 -16.96 -8.91
C LYS A 223 -12.35 -17.57 -7.66
N PHE A 224 -12.77 -17.09 -6.49
CA PHE A 224 -12.43 -17.72 -5.21
C PHE A 224 -13.41 -18.83 -4.86
N GLU A 225 -12.91 -19.87 -4.20
CA GLU A 225 -13.70 -20.87 -3.49
C GLU A 225 -13.46 -20.69 -2.00
N VAL A 226 -14.54 -20.43 -1.24
CA VAL A 226 -14.49 -20.26 0.21
C VAL A 226 -15.24 -21.43 0.85
N SER A 227 -14.52 -22.22 1.66
CA SER A 227 -15.11 -23.29 2.48
C SER A 227 -15.55 -22.71 3.82
N ILE A 228 -16.83 -22.79 4.13
CA ILE A 228 -17.44 -22.24 5.35
C ILE A 228 -18.05 -23.39 6.14
N LYS A 229 -17.63 -23.52 7.39
CA LYS A 229 -18.22 -24.43 8.36
C LYS A 229 -19.35 -23.75 9.11
N ALA A 230 -20.55 -24.28 9.01
CA ALA A 230 -21.74 -23.82 9.71
C ALA A 230 -22.51 -25.02 10.27
N ASN A 231 -22.86 -25.01 11.53
CA ASN A 231 -23.62 -26.11 12.19
C ASN A 231 -23.03 -27.52 11.99
N GLY A 232 -21.70 -27.62 11.88
CA GLY A 232 -21.01 -28.90 11.69
C GLY A 232 -20.88 -29.34 10.24
N GLU A 233 -21.53 -28.68 9.29
CA GLU A 233 -21.42 -28.93 7.84
C GLU A 233 -20.48 -27.92 7.16
N VAL A 234 -19.78 -28.38 6.12
CA VAL A 234 -18.91 -27.52 5.31
C VAL A 234 -19.59 -27.22 3.98
N LYS A 235 -19.87 -25.94 3.74
CA LYS A 235 -20.43 -25.40 2.50
C LYS A 235 -19.31 -24.72 1.70
N LYS A 236 -19.18 -25.04 0.41
CA LYS A 236 -18.28 -24.34 -0.50
C LYS A 236 -19.05 -23.29 -1.29
N ILE A 237 -18.52 -22.08 -1.34
CA ILE A 237 -19.14 -20.93 -2.00
C ILE A 237 -18.14 -20.32 -2.99
N ALA A 238 -18.58 -20.13 -4.23
CA ALA A 238 -17.80 -19.44 -5.25
C ALA A 238 -18.08 -17.94 -5.21
N VAL A 239 -17.02 -17.11 -5.13
CA VAL A 239 -17.11 -15.66 -5.02
C VAL A 239 -16.03 -14.93 -5.81
N GLY A 240 -16.28 -13.66 -6.15
CA GLY A 240 -15.35 -12.83 -6.89
C GLY A 240 -14.31 -12.11 -6.03
N ALA A 241 -14.67 -11.79 -4.77
CA ALA A 241 -13.79 -11.09 -3.83
C ALA A 241 -14.13 -11.46 -2.38
N VAL A 242 -13.19 -11.19 -1.47
CA VAL A 242 -13.32 -11.48 -0.04
C VAL A 242 -13.00 -10.23 0.77
N VAL A 243 -13.83 -9.92 1.78
CA VAL A 243 -13.57 -8.85 2.77
C VAL A 243 -13.44 -9.47 4.15
N LEU A 244 -12.31 -9.24 4.81
CA LEU A 244 -12.02 -9.68 6.17
C LEU A 244 -12.27 -8.54 7.15
N ALA A 245 -13.26 -8.70 8.01
CA ALA A 245 -13.68 -7.74 9.03
C ALA A 245 -13.76 -8.42 10.42
N ILE A 246 -12.77 -9.27 10.73
CA ILE A 246 -12.74 -10.13 11.92
C ILE A 246 -12.51 -9.38 13.25
N GLY A 247 -12.29 -8.07 13.19
CA GLY A 247 -12.27 -7.19 14.36
C GLY A 247 -10.99 -7.26 15.17
N TRP A 248 -11.13 -7.20 16.51
CA TRP A 248 -10.08 -7.10 17.51
C TRP A 248 -10.51 -7.78 18.80
N ARG A 249 -9.58 -7.93 19.74
CA ARG A 249 -9.85 -8.35 21.10
C ARG A 249 -9.26 -7.37 22.10
N PRO A 250 -9.81 -7.23 23.31
CA PRO A 250 -9.17 -6.49 24.39
C PRO A 250 -7.81 -7.12 24.74
N PHE A 251 -6.87 -6.27 25.13
CA PHE A 251 -5.59 -6.75 25.69
C PHE A 251 -5.85 -7.57 26.96
N ASP A 252 -5.11 -8.65 27.15
CA ASP A 252 -5.26 -9.51 28.32
C ASP A 252 -4.81 -8.78 29.58
N PRO A 253 -5.75 -8.44 30.49
CA PRO A 253 -5.44 -7.67 31.67
C PRO A 253 -4.63 -8.44 32.70
N SER A 254 -4.51 -9.78 32.61
CA SER A 254 -3.67 -10.57 33.51
C SER A 254 -2.19 -10.16 33.43
N GLN A 255 -1.76 -9.56 32.32
CA GLN A 255 -0.42 -9.00 32.15
C GLN A 255 -0.21 -7.65 32.83
N LEU A 256 -1.26 -7.09 33.45
CA LEU A 256 -1.26 -5.79 34.12
C LEU A 256 -1.30 -5.91 35.65
N GLU A 257 -0.79 -7.02 36.21
CA GLU A 257 -0.72 -7.26 37.67
C GLU A 257 -0.05 -6.11 38.43
N ARG A 258 0.96 -5.45 37.85
CA ARG A 258 1.62 -4.28 38.45
C ARG A 258 0.68 -3.10 38.70
N TYR A 259 -0.44 -3.03 38.00
CA TYR A 259 -1.49 -2.03 38.21
C TYR A 259 -2.64 -2.56 39.08
N GLY A 260 -2.44 -3.69 39.76
CA GLY A 260 -3.36 -4.25 40.75
C GLY A 260 -4.46 -5.13 40.16
N PHE A 261 -4.44 -5.43 38.85
CA PHE A 261 -5.42 -6.34 38.25
C PHE A 261 -5.27 -7.76 38.83
N GLY A 262 -6.40 -8.36 39.20
CA GLY A 262 -6.41 -9.68 39.88
C GLY A 262 -6.09 -9.62 41.37
N PHE A 263 -5.48 -8.55 41.85
CA PHE A 263 -5.17 -8.35 43.28
C PHE A 263 -6.36 -7.72 44.06
N SER A 264 -7.09 -6.80 43.43
CA SER A 264 -8.29 -6.19 44.00
C SER A 264 -9.46 -6.23 43.02
N PRO A 265 -10.67 -6.60 43.47
CA PRO A 265 -11.87 -6.56 42.62
C PRO A 265 -12.22 -5.14 42.16
N ASN A 266 -11.72 -4.10 42.84
CA ASN A 266 -11.92 -2.70 42.50
C ASN A 266 -10.99 -2.18 41.38
N VAL A 267 -10.13 -3.05 40.84
CA VAL A 267 -9.35 -2.77 39.62
C VAL A 267 -10.03 -3.51 38.46
N ILE A 268 -10.62 -2.77 37.56
CA ILE A 268 -11.41 -3.30 36.44
C ILE A 268 -10.86 -2.82 35.10
N THR A 269 -11.29 -3.44 34.01
CA THR A 269 -10.97 -2.96 32.65
C THR A 269 -12.02 -1.96 32.16
N ASN A 270 -11.67 -1.20 31.13
CA ASN A 270 -12.61 -0.35 30.38
C ASN A 270 -13.79 -1.15 29.81
N VAL A 271 -13.60 -2.42 29.44
CA VAL A 271 -14.68 -3.29 28.97
C VAL A 271 -15.67 -3.59 30.10
N ALA A 272 -15.19 -3.93 31.28
CA ALA A 272 -16.03 -4.16 32.45
C ALA A 272 -16.82 -2.89 32.85
N LEU A 273 -16.23 -1.71 32.73
CA LEU A 273 -16.94 -0.46 32.99
C LEU A 273 -18.08 -0.19 31.99
N GLU A 274 -17.90 -0.54 30.70
CA GLU A 274 -18.98 -0.48 29.70
C GLU A 274 -20.16 -1.38 30.11
N GLU A 275 -19.86 -2.60 30.57
CA GLU A 275 -20.90 -3.55 31.06
C GLU A 275 -21.65 -3.01 32.27
N MET A 276 -20.93 -2.44 33.26
CA MET A 276 -21.53 -1.80 34.42
C MET A 276 -22.43 -0.62 34.02
N ASN A 277 -22.00 0.22 33.12
CA ASN A 277 -22.82 1.36 32.65
C ASN A 277 -24.06 0.89 31.89
N ARG A 278 -23.97 -0.16 31.07
CA ARG A 278 -25.13 -0.78 30.39
C ARG A 278 -26.13 -1.38 31.39
N ALA A 279 -25.63 -1.97 32.47
CA ALA A 279 -26.46 -2.46 33.57
C ALA A 279 -27.11 -1.33 34.40
N GLY A 280 -26.79 -0.07 34.08
CA GLY A 280 -27.37 1.12 34.71
C GLY A 280 -26.78 1.51 36.07
N LYS A 281 -25.76 0.80 36.56
CA LYS A 281 -25.15 1.03 37.87
C LYS A 281 -23.61 0.91 37.77
N ILE A 282 -22.90 1.94 38.24
CA ILE A 282 -21.47 1.90 38.43
C ILE A 282 -21.20 1.91 39.93
N LEU A 283 -20.80 0.78 40.48
CA LEU A 283 -20.63 0.55 41.92
C LEU A 283 -19.25 -0.04 42.17
N ARG A 284 -18.77 0.08 43.40
CA ARG A 284 -17.53 -0.56 43.83
C ARG A 284 -17.68 -2.09 43.85
N PRO A 285 -16.92 -2.85 43.06
CA PRO A 285 -17.16 -4.30 42.93
C PRO A 285 -16.97 -5.10 44.22
N SER A 286 -16.12 -4.65 45.16
CA SER A 286 -15.81 -5.38 46.38
C SER A 286 -17.02 -5.45 47.37
N ASP A 287 -17.86 -4.41 47.42
CA ASP A 287 -18.91 -4.31 48.45
C ASP A 287 -20.21 -3.67 47.95
N GLY A 288 -20.31 -3.33 46.68
CA GLY A 288 -21.52 -2.76 46.08
C GLY A 288 -21.82 -1.33 46.47
N LYS A 289 -20.91 -0.62 47.13
CA LYS A 289 -21.11 0.78 47.52
C LYS A 289 -20.96 1.73 46.34
N GLY A 290 -21.53 2.94 46.49
CA GLY A 290 -21.34 4.03 45.53
C GLY A 290 -19.88 4.52 45.48
N ILE A 291 -19.47 5.00 44.32
CA ILE A 291 -18.15 5.48 44.06
C ILE A 291 -18.07 6.98 44.36
N LYS A 292 -17.12 7.39 45.20
CA LYS A 292 -16.81 8.80 45.49
C LYS A 292 -15.57 9.28 44.71
N SER A 293 -14.67 8.35 44.36
CA SER A 293 -13.48 8.67 43.61
C SER A 293 -13.11 7.51 42.69
N ALA A 294 -12.74 7.82 41.45
CA ALA A 294 -12.26 6.84 40.48
C ALA A 294 -11.03 7.35 39.75
N ALA A 295 -10.17 6.44 39.33
CA ALA A 295 -9.11 6.76 38.41
C ALA A 295 -9.24 5.92 37.13
N ILE A 296 -8.98 6.53 35.99
CA ILE A 296 -8.88 5.84 34.69
C ILE A 296 -7.43 5.95 34.24
N LEU A 297 -6.76 4.82 34.21
CA LEU A 297 -5.36 4.73 33.79
C LEU A 297 -5.26 4.35 32.32
N LEU A 298 -4.65 5.22 31.52
CA LEU A 298 -4.32 4.91 30.13
C LEU A 298 -3.11 3.98 30.09
N CYS A 299 -3.38 2.69 29.80
CA CYS A 299 -2.40 1.58 29.83
C CYS A 299 -1.96 1.15 28.43
N ASP A 300 -2.08 1.99 27.42
CA ASP A 300 -1.94 1.60 26.03
C ASP A 300 -0.48 1.60 25.54
N GLY A 301 0.36 0.86 26.21
CA GLY A 301 1.65 0.41 25.66
C GLY A 301 2.77 1.42 25.51
N VAL A 302 2.52 2.73 25.67
CA VAL A 302 3.56 3.76 25.58
C VAL A 302 4.60 3.66 26.73
N GLU A 303 4.28 2.91 27.78
CA GLU A 303 5.16 2.69 28.95
C GLU A 303 5.78 1.30 29.02
N ASP A 304 5.27 0.36 28.23
CA ASP A 304 5.71 -1.03 28.29
C ASP A 304 5.87 -1.57 26.85
N GLU A 305 7.02 -1.25 26.26
CA GLU A 305 7.41 -1.75 24.92
C GLU A 305 7.34 -3.29 24.80
N ALA A 306 7.30 -3.97 25.95
CA ALA A 306 7.20 -5.42 25.99
C ALA A 306 5.77 -5.94 25.72
N ASN A 307 4.71 -5.15 25.99
CA ASN A 307 3.33 -5.63 25.95
C ASN A 307 2.53 -5.11 24.76
N ILE A 308 2.41 -3.78 24.58
CA ILE A 308 1.69 -3.19 23.45
C ILE A 308 2.59 -2.12 22.82
N GLN A 309 3.14 -2.44 21.66
CA GLN A 309 4.06 -1.54 20.96
C GLN A 309 3.38 -0.48 20.08
N HIS A 310 2.04 -0.44 20.07
CA HIS A 310 1.27 0.55 19.32
C HIS A 310 0.29 1.28 20.23
N GLY A 311 0.36 2.59 20.24
CA GLY A 311 -0.64 3.45 20.90
C GLY A 311 -1.91 3.56 20.06
N ALA A 312 -3.08 3.60 20.72
CA ALA A 312 -4.35 3.76 20.06
C ALA A 312 -5.07 5.00 20.60
N HIS A 313 -5.27 6.02 19.75
CA HIS A 313 -6.06 7.20 20.11
C HIS A 313 -7.49 6.84 20.62
N VAL A 314 -7.99 5.67 20.26
CA VAL A 314 -9.29 5.17 20.74
C VAL A 314 -9.30 4.99 22.26
N SER A 315 -8.19 4.57 22.88
CA SER A 315 -8.10 4.41 24.35
C SER A 315 -8.30 5.75 25.08
N TYR A 316 -7.78 6.84 24.52
CA TYR A 316 -7.96 8.19 25.08
C TYR A 316 -9.43 8.60 25.00
N LEU A 317 -10.09 8.38 23.88
CA LEU A 317 -11.51 8.68 23.69
C LEU A 317 -12.38 7.82 24.60
N VAL A 318 -12.02 6.54 24.81
CA VAL A 318 -12.71 5.63 25.73
C VAL A 318 -12.59 6.15 27.16
N ALA A 319 -11.41 6.59 27.59
CA ALA A 319 -11.21 7.14 28.94
C ALA A 319 -12.05 8.40 29.16
N LEU A 320 -12.10 9.33 28.20
CA LEU A 320 -12.95 10.52 28.23
C LEU A 320 -14.43 10.16 28.35
N LYS A 321 -14.90 9.25 27.51
CA LYS A 321 -16.29 8.77 27.52
C LYS A 321 -16.64 8.14 28.86
N GLN A 322 -15.79 7.29 29.39
CA GLN A 322 -16.01 6.56 30.64
C GLN A 322 -15.93 7.47 31.87
N ALA A 323 -15.14 8.51 31.84
CA ALA A 323 -15.17 9.55 32.85
C ALA A 323 -16.53 10.24 32.90
N MET A 324 -17.14 10.55 31.75
CA MET A 324 -18.50 11.06 31.69
C MET A 324 -19.53 10.06 32.26
N TYR A 325 -19.43 8.76 31.98
CA TYR A 325 -20.31 7.73 32.52
C TYR A 325 -20.28 7.70 34.05
N ILE A 326 -19.08 7.75 34.65
CA ILE A 326 -18.93 7.77 36.09
C ILE A 326 -19.58 9.02 36.67
N ARG A 327 -19.35 10.19 36.08
CA ARG A 327 -19.96 11.46 36.52
C ARG A 327 -21.48 11.49 36.37
N GLU A 328 -22.00 10.93 35.28
CA GLU A 328 -23.50 10.84 35.10
C GLU A 328 -24.14 9.91 36.10
N ARG A 329 -23.49 8.78 36.47
CA ARG A 329 -24.03 7.81 37.43
C ARG A 329 -23.75 8.18 38.89
N CYS A 330 -22.64 8.86 39.11
CA CYS A 330 -22.16 9.27 40.44
C CYS A 330 -21.81 10.77 40.42
N PRO A 331 -22.77 11.70 40.44
CA PRO A 331 -22.52 13.14 40.26
C PRO A 331 -21.56 13.78 41.26
N ASP A 332 -21.51 13.25 42.48
CA ASP A 332 -20.62 13.74 43.56
C ASP A 332 -19.22 13.11 43.52
N SER A 333 -18.92 12.28 42.53
CA SER A 333 -17.62 11.60 42.42
C SER A 333 -16.55 12.51 41.81
N THR A 334 -15.29 12.27 42.16
CA THR A 334 -14.12 12.83 41.45
C THR A 334 -13.50 11.75 40.58
N VAL A 335 -13.23 12.07 39.31
CA VAL A 335 -12.65 11.13 38.34
C VAL A 335 -11.28 11.65 37.89
N TYR A 336 -10.24 10.89 38.10
CA TYR A 336 -8.89 11.20 37.65
C TYR A 336 -8.61 10.45 36.35
N ILE A 337 -8.21 11.16 35.28
CA ILE A 337 -7.69 10.56 34.05
C ILE A 337 -6.16 10.65 34.12
N ILE A 338 -5.49 9.52 34.31
CA ILE A 338 -4.05 9.42 34.41
C ILE A 338 -3.48 9.10 33.05
N TYR A 339 -2.67 10.01 32.48
CA TYR A 339 -2.14 9.91 31.12
C TYR A 339 -0.70 10.40 31.03
N ARG A 340 0.03 9.96 30.01
CA ARG A 340 1.34 10.54 29.61
C ARG A 340 1.14 11.57 28.52
N ASP A 341 0.49 11.19 27.45
CA ASP A 341 0.11 12.02 26.32
C ASP A 341 -1.39 11.90 26.07
N MET A 342 -2.02 12.94 25.55
CA MET A 342 -3.43 12.94 25.20
C MET A 342 -3.57 13.15 23.69
N GLN A 343 -4.28 12.25 23.02
CA GLN A 343 -4.47 12.29 21.58
C GLN A 343 -5.97 12.23 21.23
N THR A 344 -6.49 13.36 20.79
CA THR A 344 -7.91 13.55 20.40
C THR A 344 -7.97 14.16 19.00
N PRO A 345 -7.65 13.37 17.93
CA PRO A 345 -7.47 13.90 16.59
C PRO A 345 -8.75 14.49 15.99
N GLY A 346 -8.63 15.58 15.24
CA GLY A 346 -9.71 16.21 14.49
C GLY A 346 -10.82 16.76 15.37
N GLN A 347 -12.09 16.44 15.04
CA GLN A 347 -13.26 16.94 15.78
C GLN A 347 -13.34 16.41 17.21
N TYR A 348 -12.62 15.38 17.58
CA TYR A 348 -12.58 14.85 18.95
C TYR A 348 -11.93 15.82 19.95
N GLU A 349 -11.24 16.87 19.49
CA GLU A 349 -10.82 17.99 20.34
C GLU A 349 -12.01 18.72 20.98
N TYR A 350 -13.15 18.85 20.29
CA TYR A 350 -14.38 19.43 20.88
C TYR A 350 -14.96 18.55 21.98
N PHE A 351 -14.86 17.24 21.82
CA PHE A 351 -15.27 16.28 22.83
C PHE A 351 -14.35 16.34 24.05
N TYR A 352 -13.03 16.37 23.85
CA TYR A 352 -12.05 16.54 24.91
C TYR A 352 -12.30 17.82 25.70
N LYS A 353 -12.49 18.95 25.02
CA LYS A 353 -12.83 20.23 25.64
C LYS A 353 -14.12 20.14 26.46
N ARG A 354 -15.16 19.45 25.97
CA ARG A 354 -16.41 19.22 26.70
C ARG A 354 -16.17 18.46 28.00
N VAL A 355 -15.32 17.43 27.99
CA VAL A 355 -14.99 16.66 29.18
C VAL A 355 -14.20 17.49 30.20
N GLN A 356 -13.31 18.37 29.74
CA GLN A 356 -12.55 19.30 30.60
C GLN A 356 -13.42 20.35 31.31
N GLU A 357 -14.62 20.65 30.81
CA GLU A 357 -15.56 21.58 31.41
C GLU A 357 -16.22 21.01 32.68
N ASP A 358 -16.21 19.68 32.91
CA ASP A 358 -16.71 19.06 34.15
C ASP A 358 -15.65 19.17 35.25
N ALA A 359 -15.94 20.01 36.27
CA ALA A 359 -15.01 20.24 37.37
C ALA A 359 -14.74 18.99 38.23
N GLY A 360 -15.54 17.94 38.12
CA GLY A 360 -15.33 16.64 38.77
C GLY A 360 -14.39 15.69 37.98
N ILE A 361 -13.90 16.10 36.79
CA ILE A 361 -12.95 15.30 36.01
C ILE A 361 -11.59 16.01 36.02
N LEU A 362 -10.59 15.34 36.59
CA LEU A 362 -9.24 15.89 36.78
C LEU A 362 -8.26 15.14 35.87
N PHE A 363 -7.51 15.91 35.11
CA PHE A 363 -6.49 15.40 34.19
C PHE A 363 -5.12 15.42 34.87
N THR A 364 -4.55 14.22 35.09
CA THR A 364 -3.29 14.03 35.81
C THR A 364 -2.23 13.45 34.87
N ARG A 365 -1.24 14.26 34.51
CA ARG A 365 -0.14 13.82 33.65
C ARG A 365 0.94 13.15 34.49
N GLY A 366 1.00 11.81 34.46
CA GLY A 366 1.95 11.10 35.29
C GLY A 366 2.07 9.62 34.94
N LYS A 367 3.04 8.97 35.60
CA LYS A 367 3.32 7.54 35.47
C LYS A 367 2.98 6.83 36.75
N VAL A 368 2.09 5.82 36.67
CA VAL A 368 1.77 4.96 37.82
C VAL A 368 2.95 4.02 38.08
N ARG A 369 3.44 4.05 39.33
CA ARG A 369 4.53 3.18 39.80
C ARG A 369 3.98 1.90 40.40
N ARG A 370 2.93 2.02 41.26
CA ARG A 370 2.38 0.91 42.01
C ARG A 370 0.92 1.20 42.34
N VAL A 371 0.14 0.13 42.46
CA VAL A 371 -1.19 0.14 43.04
C VAL A 371 -1.24 -0.80 44.23
N SER A 372 -1.80 -0.34 45.36
CA SER A 372 -1.95 -1.11 46.60
C SER A 372 -3.34 -0.90 47.19
N CYS A 373 -3.74 -1.71 48.15
CA CYS A 373 -4.99 -1.53 48.88
C CYS A 373 -4.71 -0.87 50.22
N ASP A 374 -5.63 0.01 50.64
CA ASP A 374 -5.69 0.53 52.02
C ASP A 374 -6.39 -0.45 52.96
N GLN A 375 -6.40 -0.14 54.27
CA GLN A 375 -7.02 -0.97 55.32
C GLN A 375 -8.57 -1.07 55.17
N ASN A 376 -9.22 -0.20 54.41
CA ASN A 376 -10.65 -0.14 54.17
C ASN A 376 -11.10 -0.70 52.82
N GLY A 377 -10.14 -1.32 52.06
CA GLY A 377 -10.38 -1.88 50.73
C GLY A 377 -10.47 -0.84 49.62
N GLY A 378 -10.08 0.42 49.89
CA GLY A 378 -9.78 1.46 48.88
C GLY A 378 -8.46 1.19 48.20
N LEU A 379 -8.26 1.83 47.05
CA LEU A 379 -7.00 1.73 46.26
C LEU A 379 -6.13 2.92 46.50
N VAL A 380 -4.83 2.70 46.69
CA VAL A 380 -3.79 3.73 46.72
C VAL A 380 -2.96 3.58 45.45
N VAL A 381 -2.97 4.62 44.63
CA VAL A 381 -2.24 4.70 43.37
C VAL A 381 -1.04 5.61 43.56
N ASP A 382 0.15 5.03 43.60
CA ASP A 382 1.42 5.75 43.66
C ASP A 382 1.82 6.17 42.24
N LEU A 383 1.95 7.48 42.04
CA LEU A 383 2.30 8.01 40.72
C LEU A 383 3.42 9.04 40.80
N GLN A 384 4.17 9.11 39.74
CA GLN A 384 5.12 10.16 39.46
C GLN A 384 4.39 11.18 38.56
N GLU A 385 4.01 12.30 39.17
CA GLU A 385 3.29 13.37 38.50
C GLU A 385 4.26 14.45 38.02
N SER A 386 4.01 15.01 36.84
CA SER A 386 4.97 15.90 36.19
C SER A 386 4.97 17.32 36.79
N LEU A 387 3.91 17.74 37.49
CA LEU A 387 3.75 19.07 38.06
C LEU A 387 3.90 19.08 39.57
N LEU A 388 3.35 18.07 40.27
CA LEU A 388 3.31 18.02 41.74
C LEU A 388 4.58 17.37 42.34
N GLY A 389 5.41 16.74 41.50
CA GLY A 389 6.69 16.16 41.93
C GLY A 389 6.74 14.61 41.84
N PRO A 390 7.87 14.03 42.25
CA PRO A 390 8.15 12.62 41.95
C PRO A 390 7.34 11.60 42.76
N GLU A 391 6.61 12.02 43.80
CA GLU A 391 5.85 11.14 44.67
C GLU A 391 4.50 11.76 45.00
N ALA A 392 3.47 11.39 44.25
CA ALA A 392 2.09 11.72 44.51
C ALA A 392 1.28 10.43 44.74
N GLN A 393 0.30 10.48 45.64
CA GLN A 393 -0.60 9.38 45.92
C GLN A 393 -2.06 9.80 45.70
N LEU A 394 -2.80 8.99 44.98
CA LEU A 394 -4.24 9.13 44.83
C LEU A 394 -4.97 7.97 45.55
N GLN A 395 -5.93 8.35 46.39
CA GLN A 395 -6.84 7.35 47.01
C GLN A 395 -8.12 7.30 46.19
N VAL A 396 -8.47 6.13 45.68
CA VAL A 396 -9.66 5.94 44.85
C VAL A 396 -10.44 4.69 45.22
N ASP A 397 -11.75 4.76 45.00
CA ASP A 397 -12.64 3.62 45.22
C ASP A 397 -12.60 2.61 44.07
N LEU A 398 -12.31 3.10 42.86
CA LEU A 398 -12.28 2.32 41.61
C LEU A 398 -11.10 2.74 40.73
N LEU A 399 -10.36 1.76 40.24
CA LEU A 399 -9.37 1.96 39.20
C LEU A 399 -9.82 1.25 37.91
N VAL A 400 -9.87 1.99 36.82
CA VAL A 400 -10.21 1.49 35.49
C VAL A 400 -8.95 1.47 34.63
N LEU A 401 -8.58 0.30 34.14
CA LEU A 401 -7.49 0.13 33.22
C LEU A 401 -8.03 0.27 31.78
N ALA A 402 -7.70 1.36 31.11
CA ALA A 402 -8.01 1.56 29.70
C ALA A 402 -7.04 0.71 28.86
N THR A 403 -7.38 -0.56 28.71
CA THR A 403 -6.58 -1.52 27.94
C THR A 403 -6.73 -1.28 26.44
N GLY A 404 -5.63 -1.49 25.69
CA GLY A 404 -5.59 -1.28 24.25
C GLY A 404 -6.34 -2.36 23.46
N MET A 405 -6.40 -2.13 22.16
CA MET A 405 -6.98 -3.03 21.17
C MET A 405 -5.87 -3.88 20.57
N VAL A 406 -5.97 -5.21 20.65
CA VAL A 406 -5.04 -6.12 20.02
C VAL A 406 -5.68 -6.86 18.85
N PRO A 407 -4.91 -7.15 17.79
CA PRO A 407 -5.46 -7.86 16.64
C PRO A 407 -5.89 -9.28 17.02
N VAL A 408 -6.88 -9.80 16.30
CA VAL A 408 -7.22 -11.22 16.35
C VAL A 408 -6.21 -11.96 15.48
N PRO A 409 -5.51 -12.98 15.99
CA PRO A 409 -4.58 -13.76 15.19
C PRO A 409 -5.32 -14.45 14.03
N SER A 410 -4.83 -14.29 12.82
CA SER A 410 -5.44 -14.88 11.62
C SER A 410 -5.48 -16.42 11.65
N GLU A 411 -4.55 -17.04 12.36
CA GLU A 411 -4.48 -18.50 12.55
C GLU A 411 -5.59 -19.03 13.47
N SER A 412 -6.02 -18.23 14.46
CA SER A 412 -7.09 -18.62 15.40
C SER A 412 -8.50 -18.54 14.78
N GLU A 413 -8.67 -17.88 13.65
CA GLU A 413 -9.96 -17.68 12.98
C GLU A 413 -10.19 -18.65 11.80
N GLY A 414 -9.34 -19.67 11.65
CA GLY A 414 -9.52 -20.70 10.62
C GLY A 414 -9.33 -20.20 9.17
N LEU A 415 -8.71 -19.03 8.97
CA LEU A 415 -8.39 -18.50 7.64
C LEU A 415 -7.26 -19.32 7.00
N ASN A 416 -7.55 -20.51 6.56
CA ASN A 416 -6.63 -21.35 5.82
C ASN A 416 -6.55 -20.85 4.36
N LEU A 417 -5.75 -19.80 4.15
CA LEU A 417 -5.52 -19.23 2.81
C LEU A 417 -4.57 -20.15 2.05
N ASP A 418 -5.06 -20.79 1.00
CA ASP A 418 -4.26 -21.70 0.17
C ASP A 418 -3.43 -20.92 -0.87
N TYR A 419 -2.30 -20.34 -0.44
CA TYR A 419 -1.32 -19.63 -1.27
C TYR A 419 0.10 -20.08 -0.95
N LEU A 420 1.01 -19.94 -1.94
CA LEU A 420 2.43 -20.30 -1.77
C LEU A 420 3.15 -19.56 -0.62
N GLN A 421 2.70 -18.36 -0.27
CA GLN A 421 3.28 -17.58 0.83
C GLN A 421 2.77 -18.00 2.22
N GLY A 422 2.18 -19.17 2.36
CA GLY A 422 1.62 -19.70 3.59
C GLY A 422 0.11 -19.58 3.68
N LYS A 423 -0.45 -20.12 4.75
CA LYS A 423 -1.89 -20.27 4.94
C LYS A 423 -2.56 -19.08 5.62
N GLY A 424 -1.79 -18.29 6.35
CA GLY A 424 -2.29 -17.13 7.09
C GLY A 424 -2.34 -15.85 6.27
N LEU A 425 -3.05 -14.86 6.79
CA LEU A 425 -2.98 -13.49 6.30
C LEU A 425 -1.62 -12.89 6.68
N PRO A 426 -0.87 -12.26 5.76
CA PRO A 426 0.34 -11.54 6.11
C PRO A 426 0.05 -10.43 7.12
N LEU A 427 0.85 -10.34 8.18
CA LEU A 427 0.67 -9.42 9.29
C LEU A 427 1.81 -8.39 9.35
N SER A 428 1.46 -7.19 9.82
CA SER A 428 2.42 -6.17 10.21
C SER A 428 3.18 -6.59 11.47
N LYS A 429 4.24 -5.86 11.84
CA LYS A 429 4.99 -6.09 13.09
C LYS A 429 4.13 -6.04 14.37
N TYR A 430 2.96 -5.40 14.28
CA TYR A 430 2.01 -5.30 15.40
C TYR A 430 0.90 -6.36 15.36
N GLY A 431 0.94 -7.29 14.41
CA GLY A 431 -0.04 -8.36 14.27
C GLY A 431 -1.35 -7.98 13.55
N PHE A 432 -1.48 -6.76 13.06
CA PHE A 432 -2.60 -6.36 12.20
C PHE A 432 -2.38 -6.80 10.75
N ALA A 433 -3.46 -6.89 9.98
CA ALA A 433 -3.37 -7.23 8.56
C ALA A 433 -2.42 -6.28 7.81
N ASP A 434 -1.42 -6.85 7.14
CA ASP A 434 -0.42 -6.07 6.42
C ASP A 434 -0.98 -5.50 5.12
N SER A 435 -0.84 -4.19 4.94
CA SER A 435 -1.25 -3.43 3.77
C SER A 435 -0.29 -2.27 3.53
N ASN A 436 -0.32 -1.67 2.35
CA ASN A 436 0.35 -0.39 2.13
C ASN A 436 -0.56 0.73 2.66
N PHE A 437 -0.19 1.35 3.76
CA PHE A 437 -1.02 2.34 4.47
C PHE A 437 -1.37 3.57 3.62
N LEU A 438 -0.49 3.97 2.72
CA LEU A 438 -0.65 5.18 1.92
C LEU A 438 -1.42 4.92 0.63
N CYS A 439 -0.96 3.94 -0.17
CA CYS A 439 -1.45 3.75 -1.53
C CYS A 439 -2.59 2.72 -1.63
N PHE A 440 -2.54 1.68 -0.79
CA PHE A 440 -3.47 0.55 -0.86
C PHE A 440 -3.91 0.10 0.54
N PRO A 441 -4.57 0.97 1.30
CA PRO A 441 -4.82 0.72 2.73
C PRO A 441 -5.79 -0.45 3.01
N TYR A 442 -6.63 -0.82 2.07
CA TYR A 442 -7.61 -1.90 2.22
C TYR A 442 -7.17 -3.22 1.60
N GLU A 443 -6.23 -3.16 0.67
CA GLU A 443 -5.69 -4.30 -0.04
C GLU A 443 -4.69 -5.05 0.82
N THR A 444 -4.99 -6.30 1.13
CA THR A 444 -4.03 -7.16 1.82
C THR A 444 -2.90 -7.60 0.88
N ARG A 445 -1.89 -8.24 1.42
CA ARG A 445 -0.83 -8.85 0.58
C ARG A 445 -1.35 -10.03 -0.27
N ARG A 446 -2.60 -10.45 -0.09
CA ARG A 446 -3.31 -11.43 -0.92
C ARG A 446 -4.23 -10.72 -1.90
N THR A 447 -3.96 -10.82 -3.20
CA THR A 447 -4.75 -10.12 -4.24
C THR A 447 -6.21 -10.56 -4.22
N GLY A 448 -7.14 -9.61 -4.18
CA GLY A 448 -8.59 -9.86 -4.13
C GLY A 448 -9.15 -10.16 -2.75
N ILE A 449 -8.30 -10.15 -1.71
CA ILE A 449 -8.70 -10.24 -0.30
C ILE A 449 -8.44 -8.89 0.35
N TYR A 450 -9.50 -8.29 0.86
CA TYR A 450 -9.51 -6.95 1.46
C TYR A 450 -9.69 -7.06 2.96
N SER A 451 -9.24 -6.06 3.70
CA SER A 451 -9.43 -5.99 5.15
C SER A 451 -10.15 -4.70 5.52
N ALA A 452 -11.03 -4.77 6.53
CA ALA A 452 -11.83 -3.64 7.00
C ALA A 452 -11.93 -3.61 8.52
N GLY A 453 -11.92 -2.41 9.08
CA GLY A 453 -12.08 -2.20 10.51
C GLY A 453 -10.84 -2.56 11.33
N CYS A 454 -11.07 -2.94 12.58
CA CYS A 454 -9.99 -3.10 13.55
C CYS A 454 -9.01 -4.25 13.28
N VAL A 455 -9.27 -5.10 12.31
CA VAL A 455 -8.26 -6.06 11.81
C VAL A 455 -7.06 -5.37 11.15
N ARG A 456 -7.24 -4.14 10.67
CA ARG A 456 -6.18 -3.33 10.03
C ARG A 456 -5.39 -2.49 11.02
N LYS A 457 -6.07 -1.86 11.95
CA LYS A 457 -5.51 -0.99 13.00
C LYS A 457 -6.58 -0.67 14.02
N PRO A 458 -6.22 -0.24 15.24
CA PRO A 458 -7.20 0.28 16.19
C PRO A 458 -8.00 1.46 15.60
N MET A 459 -9.31 1.44 15.77
CA MET A 459 -10.22 2.51 15.32
C MET A 459 -11.54 2.48 16.06
N ASP A 460 -12.25 3.61 16.04
CA ASP A 460 -13.60 3.72 16.59
C ASP A 460 -14.69 3.16 15.65
N LEU A 461 -15.95 3.15 16.11
CA LEU A 461 -17.05 2.60 15.33
C LEU A 461 -17.32 3.36 14.03
N ALA A 462 -17.18 4.69 14.04
CA ALA A 462 -17.42 5.52 12.86
C ALA A 462 -16.35 5.27 11.80
N ALA A 463 -15.08 5.23 12.22
CA ALA A 463 -13.97 4.89 11.33
C ALA A 463 -14.09 3.44 10.82
N ALA A 464 -14.52 2.49 11.66
CA ALA A 464 -14.73 1.11 11.26
C ALA A 464 -15.84 0.96 10.20
N ALA A 465 -16.92 1.75 10.31
CA ALA A 465 -17.97 1.79 9.29
C ALA A 465 -17.45 2.34 7.95
N GLN A 466 -16.73 3.47 7.98
CA GLN A 466 -16.12 4.06 6.78
C GLN A 466 -15.14 3.08 6.11
N ASP A 467 -14.36 2.38 6.90
CA ASP A 467 -13.41 1.37 6.46
C ASP A 467 -14.13 0.19 5.77
N GLY A 468 -15.26 -0.25 6.34
CA GLY A 468 -16.12 -1.27 5.73
C GLY A 468 -16.66 -0.86 4.37
N ALA A 469 -17.20 0.36 4.25
CA ALA A 469 -17.70 0.89 2.99
C ALA A 469 -16.59 0.98 1.91
N ALA A 470 -15.39 1.42 2.31
CA ALA A 470 -14.25 1.51 1.39
C ALA A 470 -13.75 0.13 0.94
N ALA A 471 -13.72 -0.87 1.84
CA ALA A 471 -13.35 -2.24 1.46
C ALA A 471 -14.40 -2.88 0.53
N ALA A 472 -15.69 -2.58 0.71
CA ALA A 472 -16.75 -2.99 -0.22
C ALA A 472 -16.51 -2.44 -1.63
N LEU A 473 -16.22 -1.14 -1.74
CA LEU A 473 -15.89 -0.52 -3.03
C LEU A 473 -14.70 -1.21 -3.69
N LYS A 474 -13.66 -1.55 -2.93
CA LYS A 474 -12.49 -2.28 -3.45
C LYS A 474 -12.83 -3.70 -3.90
N ALA A 475 -13.71 -4.39 -3.19
CA ALA A 475 -14.20 -5.72 -3.59
C ALA A 475 -14.97 -5.65 -4.92
N ILE A 476 -15.84 -4.66 -5.10
CA ILE A 476 -16.55 -4.42 -6.36
C ILE A 476 -15.57 -4.08 -7.49
N GLN A 477 -14.63 -3.18 -7.26
CA GLN A 477 -13.58 -2.87 -8.26
C GLN A 477 -12.76 -4.11 -8.65
N CYS A 478 -12.48 -5.00 -7.70
CA CYS A 478 -11.81 -6.27 -7.96
C CYS A 478 -12.59 -7.12 -8.96
N ILE A 479 -13.88 -7.30 -8.74
CA ILE A 479 -14.76 -8.09 -9.61
C ILE A 479 -14.81 -7.46 -11.01
N GLU A 480 -15.04 -6.15 -11.10
CA GLU A 480 -15.12 -5.46 -12.39
C GLU A 480 -13.80 -5.51 -13.17
N LYS A 481 -12.65 -5.28 -12.50
CA LYS A 481 -11.34 -5.33 -13.16
C LYS A 481 -10.97 -6.75 -13.59
N SER A 482 -11.19 -7.75 -12.75
CA SER A 482 -10.93 -9.14 -13.12
C SER A 482 -11.84 -9.62 -14.24
N SER A 483 -13.09 -9.16 -14.30
CA SER A 483 -14.03 -9.45 -15.40
C SER A 483 -13.59 -8.79 -16.72
N ALA A 484 -12.99 -7.62 -16.65
CA ALA A 484 -12.39 -6.94 -17.80
C ALA A 484 -11.02 -7.52 -18.21
N GLY A 485 -10.52 -8.56 -17.53
CA GLY A 485 -9.21 -9.17 -17.78
C GLY A 485 -8.02 -8.29 -17.41
N ALA A 486 -8.24 -7.29 -16.56
CA ALA A 486 -7.28 -6.29 -16.16
C ALA A 486 -6.72 -6.55 -14.76
N ALA A 487 -5.54 -6.00 -14.46
CA ALA A 487 -4.96 -6.03 -13.12
C ALA A 487 -5.85 -5.31 -12.11
N VAL A 488 -5.96 -5.88 -10.91
CA VAL A 488 -6.78 -5.34 -9.82
C VAL A 488 -6.03 -4.21 -9.10
N HIS A 489 -4.82 -4.46 -8.64
CA HIS A 489 -3.89 -3.48 -8.07
C HIS A 489 -2.47 -4.08 -8.04
N PRO A 490 -1.41 -3.31 -7.82
CA PRO A 490 -1.32 -1.85 -7.80
C PRO A 490 -1.41 -1.22 -9.20
N ARG A 491 -1.18 -1.98 -10.27
CA ARG A 491 -1.24 -1.53 -11.67
C ARG A 491 -2.67 -1.67 -12.22
N VAL A 492 -3.60 -0.94 -11.61
CA VAL A 492 -5.03 -1.02 -11.94
C VAL A 492 -5.27 -0.74 -13.42
N GLY A 493 -5.93 -1.68 -14.09
CA GLY A 493 -6.29 -1.55 -15.51
C GLY A 493 -5.22 -2.04 -16.49
N ASP A 494 -4.04 -2.47 -16.02
CA ASP A 494 -3.01 -3.09 -16.86
C ASP A 494 -3.52 -4.45 -17.41
N LEU A 495 -3.59 -4.57 -18.73
CA LEU A 495 -4.09 -5.75 -19.42
C LEU A 495 -2.99 -6.81 -19.66
N SER A 496 -1.72 -6.42 -19.54
CA SER A 496 -0.59 -7.32 -19.78
C SER A 496 -0.47 -8.38 -18.68
N TYR A 497 0.05 -9.54 -19.01
CA TYR A 497 0.41 -10.60 -18.05
C TYR A 497 1.60 -11.38 -18.58
N PRO A 498 2.36 -12.12 -17.73
CA PRO A 498 3.57 -12.79 -18.17
C PRO A 498 3.24 -13.96 -19.13
N SER A 499 3.94 -14.00 -20.23
CA SER A 499 4.00 -15.12 -21.17
C SER A 499 5.34 -15.87 -21.03
N PHE A 500 5.36 -17.16 -21.36
CA PHE A 500 6.50 -18.05 -21.18
C PHE A 500 6.91 -18.71 -22.49
N PHE A 501 8.16 -18.54 -22.90
CA PHE A 501 8.72 -19.27 -24.02
C PHE A 501 9.23 -20.64 -23.55
N LEU A 502 8.30 -21.59 -23.41
CA LEU A 502 8.54 -22.87 -22.73
C LEU A 502 9.60 -23.76 -23.38
N GLN A 503 9.88 -23.61 -24.73
CA GLN A 503 10.91 -24.39 -25.41
C GLN A 503 12.31 -24.20 -24.82
N LYS A 504 12.58 -23.05 -24.19
CA LYS A 504 13.85 -22.75 -23.52
C LYS A 504 13.77 -22.87 -21.99
N CYS A 505 12.64 -23.32 -21.44
CA CYS A 505 12.46 -23.44 -20.01
C CYS A 505 13.33 -24.54 -19.42
N THR A 506 14.14 -24.22 -18.41
CA THR A 506 14.96 -25.19 -17.67
C THR A 506 14.24 -25.84 -16.51
N MET A 507 12.95 -25.56 -16.32
CA MET A 507 12.09 -26.10 -15.25
C MET A 507 12.64 -25.89 -13.82
N CYS A 508 13.44 -24.84 -13.61
CA CYS A 508 14.11 -24.54 -12.34
C CYS A 508 13.17 -24.05 -11.21
N GLY A 509 11.93 -23.67 -11.51
CA GLY A 509 10.93 -23.25 -10.55
C GLY A 509 11.12 -21.85 -9.92
N ARG A 510 12.25 -21.14 -10.19
CA ARG A 510 12.54 -19.84 -9.55
C ARG A 510 11.47 -18.79 -9.73
N CYS A 511 10.84 -18.73 -10.91
CA CYS A 511 9.77 -17.77 -11.20
C CYS A 511 8.53 -17.96 -10.29
N SER A 512 8.25 -19.20 -9.88
CA SER A 512 7.20 -19.52 -8.92
C SER A 512 7.64 -19.17 -7.48
N GLN A 513 8.85 -19.57 -7.09
CA GLN A 513 9.37 -19.35 -5.73
C GLN A 513 9.53 -17.86 -5.39
N GLU A 514 9.98 -17.04 -6.35
CA GLU A 514 10.19 -15.61 -6.14
C GLU A 514 8.91 -14.78 -6.32
N CYS A 515 7.81 -15.36 -6.84
CA CYS A 515 6.55 -14.63 -7.02
C CYS A 515 5.89 -14.31 -5.67
N PRO A 516 5.82 -13.03 -5.22
CA PRO A 516 5.26 -12.70 -3.91
C PRO A 516 3.75 -12.94 -3.81
N PHE A 517 3.08 -13.17 -4.94
CA PHE A 517 1.62 -13.24 -5.03
C PHE A 517 1.09 -14.65 -5.32
N GLY A 518 1.98 -15.65 -5.43
CA GLY A 518 1.59 -16.99 -5.83
C GLY A 518 0.90 -17.02 -7.19
N ALA A 519 1.25 -16.10 -8.09
CA ALA A 519 0.63 -15.97 -9.40
C ALA A 519 1.28 -16.83 -10.47
N ILE A 520 2.36 -17.52 -10.18
CA ILE A 520 3.00 -18.46 -11.07
C ILE A 520 3.01 -19.82 -10.37
N GLU A 521 2.31 -20.75 -10.95
CA GLU A 521 2.25 -22.14 -10.51
C GLU A 521 3.01 -23.03 -11.49
N LEU A 522 3.36 -24.23 -11.04
CA LEU A 522 4.08 -25.21 -11.84
C LEU A 522 3.14 -26.38 -12.14
N THR A 523 3.14 -26.85 -13.39
CA THR A 523 2.36 -28.05 -13.74
C THR A 523 2.91 -29.27 -13.02
N PRO A 524 2.05 -30.11 -12.38
CA PRO A 524 2.50 -31.27 -11.61
C PRO A 524 3.32 -32.26 -12.43
N GLU A 525 2.98 -32.41 -13.72
CA GLU A 525 3.56 -33.47 -14.58
C GLU A 525 4.92 -33.04 -15.16
N LYS A 526 5.11 -31.76 -15.48
CA LYS A 526 6.27 -31.29 -16.25
C LYS A 526 7.06 -30.20 -15.53
N ASN A 527 6.64 -29.78 -14.35
CA ASN A 527 7.24 -28.64 -13.61
C ASN A 527 7.40 -27.36 -14.48
N THR A 528 6.50 -27.16 -15.46
CA THR A 528 6.51 -25.99 -16.32
C THR A 528 5.66 -24.87 -15.73
N PRO A 529 6.11 -23.62 -15.80
CA PRO A 529 5.37 -22.49 -15.21
C PRO A 529 4.14 -22.11 -16.06
N PHE A 530 3.07 -21.77 -15.36
CA PHE A 530 1.92 -21.08 -15.93
C PHE A 530 1.45 -19.94 -15.00
N VAL A 531 0.74 -18.96 -15.54
CA VAL A 531 0.26 -17.82 -14.79
C VAL A 531 -1.18 -18.00 -14.33
N VAL A 532 -1.43 -17.75 -13.05
CA VAL A 532 -2.77 -17.52 -12.48
C VAL A 532 -3.05 -16.02 -12.63
N THR A 533 -3.65 -15.67 -13.75
CA THR A 533 -3.60 -14.30 -14.31
C THR A 533 -4.16 -13.23 -13.35
N ASN A 534 -5.26 -13.51 -12.66
CA ASN A 534 -5.88 -12.52 -11.77
C ASN A 534 -5.17 -12.38 -10.41
N ARG A 535 -4.30 -13.31 -10.01
CA ARG A 535 -3.40 -13.12 -8.87
C ARG A 535 -2.21 -12.23 -9.22
N CYS A 536 -1.84 -12.14 -10.51
CA CYS A 536 -0.66 -11.44 -10.96
C CYS A 536 -0.80 -9.92 -10.81
N ARG A 537 0.12 -9.30 -10.09
CA ARG A 537 0.20 -7.83 -9.89
C ARG A 537 1.05 -7.12 -10.95
N ARG A 538 1.49 -7.81 -11.99
CA ARG A 538 2.23 -7.29 -13.16
C ARG A 538 3.57 -6.63 -12.81
N CYS A 539 4.22 -7.00 -11.72
CA CYS A 539 5.46 -6.38 -11.24
C CYS A 539 6.70 -6.72 -12.10
N GLY A 540 6.69 -7.82 -12.83
CA GLY A 540 7.86 -8.29 -13.60
C GLY A 540 8.94 -9.02 -12.80
N THR A 541 8.77 -9.25 -11.48
CA THR A 541 9.74 -9.95 -10.62
C THR A 541 10.15 -11.30 -11.20
N CYS A 542 9.21 -12.04 -11.81
CA CYS A 542 9.47 -13.31 -12.48
C CYS A 542 10.45 -13.20 -13.67
N MET A 543 10.48 -12.05 -14.36
CA MET A 543 11.48 -11.80 -15.43
C MET A 543 12.89 -11.77 -14.84
N GLY A 544 13.06 -11.02 -13.73
CA GLY A 544 14.32 -10.96 -13.01
C GLY A 544 14.77 -12.30 -12.41
N ALA A 545 13.81 -13.15 -12.03
CA ALA A 545 14.08 -14.50 -11.48
C ALA A 545 14.54 -15.50 -12.54
N CYS A 546 14.20 -15.29 -13.82
CA CYS A 546 14.41 -16.28 -14.87
C CYS A 546 15.85 -16.22 -15.43
N PRO A 547 16.69 -17.24 -15.21
CA PRO A 547 18.09 -17.22 -15.67
C PRO A 547 18.23 -17.34 -17.20
N VAL A 548 17.20 -17.83 -17.88
CA VAL A 548 17.19 -18.03 -19.33
C VAL A 548 16.24 -17.06 -20.06
N GLN A 549 15.72 -16.05 -19.36
CA GLN A 549 14.95 -14.91 -19.91
C GLN A 549 13.75 -15.27 -20.78
N ILE A 550 13.03 -16.33 -20.42
CA ILE A 550 11.88 -16.80 -21.20
C ILE A 550 10.55 -16.11 -20.85
N ILE A 551 10.56 -15.17 -19.90
CA ILE A 551 9.36 -14.49 -19.39
C ILE A 551 9.30 -13.09 -19.95
N SER A 552 8.16 -12.72 -20.53
CA SER A 552 7.91 -11.40 -21.07
C SER A 552 6.46 -11.00 -20.91
N PHE A 553 6.22 -9.68 -20.92
CA PHE A 553 4.90 -9.06 -21.05
C PHE A 553 4.81 -8.41 -22.43
N ASP A 554 3.62 -8.16 -22.93
CA ASP A 554 3.41 -7.56 -24.24
C ASP A 554 4.02 -6.16 -24.37
N ASP A 555 4.07 -5.40 -23.29
CA ASP A 555 4.58 -4.02 -23.20
C ASP A 555 5.82 -3.89 -22.30
N TYR A 556 6.37 -5.02 -21.80
CA TYR A 556 7.56 -5.02 -20.93
C TYR A 556 8.31 -6.34 -21.02
N SER A 557 9.53 -6.33 -21.54
CA SER A 557 10.35 -7.54 -21.68
C SER A 557 11.84 -7.23 -21.53
N VAL A 558 12.64 -8.26 -21.28
CA VAL A 558 14.11 -8.13 -21.23
C VAL A 558 14.65 -7.60 -22.57
N ASP A 559 14.12 -8.09 -23.70
CA ASP A 559 14.51 -7.64 -25.03
C ASP A 559 14.17 -6.16 -25.30
N MET A 560 13.03 -5.65 -24.79
CA MET A 560 12.70 -4.22 -24.84
C MET A 560 13.74 -3.40 -24.09
N VAL A 561 14.03 -3.79 -22.84
CA VAL A 561 15.01 -3.10 -22.00
C VAL A 561 16.39 -3.12 -22.65
N ALA A 562 16.84 -4.27 -23.14
CA ALA A 562 18.12 -4.39 -23.85
C ALA A 562 18.17 -3.49 -25.10
N SER A 563 17.06 -3.35 -25.83
CA SER A 563 16.98 -2.45 -27.00
C SER A 563 17.02 -0.99 -26.59
N MET A 564 16.39 -0.61 -25.47
CA MET A 564 16.49 0.75 -24.93
C MET A 564 17.92 1.09 -24.53
N ILE A 565 18.63 0.16 -23.86
CA ILE A 565 20.06 0.31 -23.51
C ILE A 565 20.91 0.53 -24.76
N LYS A 566 20.69 -0.27 -25.81
CA LYS A 566 21.43 -0.17 -27.08
C LYS A 566 21.16 1.11 -27.88
N ALA A 567 19.97 1.70 -27.71
CA ALA A 567 19.55 2.92 -28.40
C ALA A 567 20.21 4.20 -27.84
N VAL A 568 20.77 4.13 -26.64
CA VAL A 568 21.52 5.27 -26.07
C VAL A 568 22.83 5.48 -26.79
N GLU A 569 23.11 6.73 -27.12
CA GLU A 569 24.38 7.14 -27.70
C GLU A 569 25.45 7.25 -26.62
N ILE A 570 26.50 6.45 -26.78
CA ILE A 570 27.66 6.49 -25.91
C ILE A 570 28.75 7.26 -26.69
N PRO A 571 29.18 8.44 -26.22
CA PRO A 571 30.21 9.22 -26.91
C PRO A 571 31.52 8.43 -27.02
N GLU A 572 32.11 8.43 -28.22
CA GLU A 572 33.46 7.93 -28.44
C GLU A 572 34.44 9.09 -28.21
N GLY A 573 35.42 8.93 -27.31
CA GLY A 573 36.46 9.91 -27.07
C GLY A 573 36.65 10.36 -25.63
N ASP A 574 37.66 11.20 -25.40
CA ASP A 574 38.09 11.70 -24.08
C ASP A 574 37.17 12.73 -23.42
N ASP A 575 35.94 12.88 -23.92
CA ASP A 575 34.98 13.77 -23.28
C ASP A 575 34.63 13.24 -21.89
N GLU A 576 35.03 13.96 -20.86
CA GLU A 576 34.90 13.68 -19.43
C GLU A 576 33.43 13.57 -18.92
N LYS A 577 32.50 13.31 -19.83
CA LYS A 577 31.06 13.24 -19.50
C LYS A 577 30.62 11.78 -19.36
N PRO A 578 30.46 11.26 -18.15
CA PRO A 578 30.02 9.88 -17.96
C PRO A 578 28.59 9.68 -18.50
N ARG A 579 28.32 8.49 -19.04
CA ARG A 579 26.96 8.01 -19.33
C ARG A 579 26.55 7.00 -18.27
N ILE A 580 25.54 7.32 -17.52
CA ILE A 580 25.06 6.52 -16.39
C ILE A 580 23.65 6.03 -16.69
N LEU A 581 23.48 4.72 -16.71
CA LEU A 581 22.16 4.13 -16.82
C LEU A 581 21.48 4.12 -15.46
N VAL A 582 20.21 4.55 -15.43
CA VAL A 582 19.38 4.53 -14.23
C VAL A 582 18.16 3.64 -14.47
N PHE A 583 18.05 2.53 -13.77
CA PHE A 583 16.78 1.83 -13.66
C PHE A 583 15.98 2.42 -12.52
N ALA A 584 14.90 3.12 -12.85
CA ALA A 584 14.03 3.77 -11.88
C ALA A 584 12.71 2.99 -11.72
N CYS A 585 12.40 2.58 -10.48
CA CYS A 585 11.13 1.92 -10.19
C CYS A 585 9.95 2.88 -10.43
N GLU A 586 8.91 2.41 -11.12
CA GLU A 586 7.72 3.22 -11.47
C GLU A 586 6.90 3.69 -10.27
N ASN A 587 7.07 3.08 -9.09
CA ASN A 587 6.21 3.36 -7.93
C ASN A 587 6.68 4.57 -7.10
N ASP A 588 7.99 4.70 -6.82
CA ASP A 588 8.54 5.77 -5.99
C ASP A 588 9.66 6.54 -6.68
N ALA A 589 10.61 5.83 -7.28
CA ALA A 589 11.81 6.45 -7.83
C ALA A 589 11.51 7.34 -9.04
N TYR A 590 10.75 6.84 -10.00
CA TYR A 590 10.34 7.64 -11.15
C TYR A 590 9.44 8.82 -10.75
N PRO A 591 8.44 8.65 -9.86
CA PRO A 591 7.70 9.78 -9.29
C PRO A 591 8.56 10.81 -8.56
N ALA A 592 9.60 10.39 -7.82
CA ALA A 592 10.50 11.33 -7.14
C ALA A 592 11.32 12.16 -8.14
N LEU A 593 11.81 11.52 -9.22
CA LEU A 593 12.49 12.21 -10.33
C LEU A 593 11.55 13.21 -11.02
N ASP A 594 10.33 12.77 -11.30
CA ASP A 594 9.30 13.60 -11.94
C ASP A 594 8.94 14.82 -11.07
N MET A 595 8.78 14.62 -9.75
CA MET A 595 8.55 15.70 -8.79
C MET A 595 9.74 16.66 -8.70
N ALA A 596 10.98 16.18 -8.82
CA ALA A 596 12.16 17.05 -8.91
C ALA A 596 12.07 17.96 -10.14
N GLY A 597 11.70 17.40 -11.30
CA GLY A 597 11.50 18.16 -12.54
C GLY A 597 10.35 19.17 -12.44
N ILE A 598 9.19 18.78 -11.86
CA ILE A 598 8.06 19.69 -11.60
C ILE A 598 8.49 20.89 -10.75
N ASN A 599 9.35 20.65 -9.77
CA ASN A 599 9.91 21.68 -8.90
C ASN A 599 11.16 22.37 -9.45
N ARG A 600 11.45 22.22 -10.75
CA ARG A 600 12.59 22.85 -11.44
C ARG A 600 13.93 22.59 -10.75
N ARG A 601 14.11 21.40 -10.16
CA ARG A 601 15.36 20.97 -9.59
C ARG A 601 16.26 20.44 -10.69
N GLU A 602 17.49 20.94 -10.73
CA GLU A 602 18.48 20.52 -11.72
C GLU A 602 18.92 19.07 -11.47
N LEU A 603 18.85 18.24 -12.52
CA LEU A 603 19.31 16.86 -12.54
C LEU A 603 20.60 16.75 -13.38
N PRO A 604 21.50 15.78 -13.10
CA PRO A 604 22.68 15.57 -13.95
C PRO A 604 22.30 15.09 -15.35
N ALA A 605 22.75 15.78 -16.38
CA ALA A 605 22.47 15.44 -17.78
C ALA A 605 23.14 14.14 -18.28
N SER A 606 24.06 13.58 -17.49
CA SER A 606 24.70 12.29 -17.75
C SER A 606 23.82 11.07 -17.53
N LEU A 607 22.64 11.23 -16.88
CA LEU A 607 21.76 10.14 -16.55
C LEU A 607 20.86 9.76 -17.74
N ARG A 608 20.70 8.45 -17.97
CA ARG A 608 19.74 7.89 -18.92
C ARG A 608 18.78 7.01 -18.15
N ILE A 609 17.52 7.44 -18.03
CA ILE A 609 16.52 6.86 -17.13
C ILE A 609 15.65 5.89 -17.90
N ILE A 610 15.66 4.61 -17.49
CA ILE A 610 14.73 3.58 -17.97
C ILE A 610 13.79 3.25 -16.81
N PRO A 611 12.49 3.59 -16.93
CA PRO A 611 11.51 3.18 -15.95
C PRO A 611 11.31 1.66 -16.00
N VAL A 612 11.30 1.04 -14.83
CA VAL A 612 11.02 -0.39 -14.64
C VAL A 612 9.86 -0.57 -13.69
N ARG A 613 9.00 -1.56 -13.95
CA ARG A 613 7.81 -1.82 -13.12
C ARG A 613 8.16 -2.03 -11.65
N CYS A 614 9.26 -2.75 -11.41
CA CYS A 614 9.82 -3.00 -10.10
C CYS A 614 11.30 -3.33 -10.25
N LEU A 615 12.17 -2.90 -9.36
CA LEU A 615 13.58 -3.31 -9.39
C LEU A 615 13.78 -4.83 -9.24
N GLY A 616 12.81 -5.53 -8.64
CA GLY A 616 12.78 -6.98 -8.65
C GLY A 616 12.68 -7.61 -10.05
N SER A 617 12.43 -6.84 -11.11
CA SER A 617 12.48 -7.33 -12.51
C SER A 617 13.86 -7.22 -13.13
N VAL A 618 14.78 -6.46 -12.54
CA VAL A 618 16.16 -6.30 -13.03
C VAL A 618 16.99 -7.53 -12.67
N ASN A 619 17.84 -7.95 -13.59
CA ASN A 619 18.75 -9.08 -13.41
C ASN A 619 20.21 -8.73 -13.82
N ALA A 620 21.14 -9.64 -13.55
CA ALA A 620 22.55 -9.44 -13.87
C ALA A 620 22.83 -9.27 -15.38
N ILE A 621 21.96 -9.81 -16.23
CA ILE A 621 22.13 -9.70 -17.70
C ILE A 621 21.85 -8.28 -18.16
N MET A 622 20.81 -7.63 -17.64
CA MET A 622 20.54 -6.21 -17.93
C MET A 622 21.70 -5.31 -17.49
N ALA A 623 22.35 -5.65 -16.37
CA ALA A 623 23.54 -4.95 -15.91
C ALA A 623 24.75 -5.20 -16.85
N ALA A 624 24.96 -6.45 -17.24
CA ALA A 624 26.03 -6.80 -18.20
C ALA A 624 25.82 -6.11 -19.57
N ASP A 625 24.59 -6.07 -20.06
CA ASP A 625 24.25 -5.36 -21.33
C ASP A 625 24.60 -3.86 -21.23
N ALA A 626 24.33 -3.22 -20.09
CA ALA A 626 24.67 -1.82 -19.86
C ALA A 626 26.19 -1.59 -19.94
N PHE A 627 26.98 -2.35 -19.20
CA PHE A 627 28.42 -2.20 -19.18
C PHE A 627 29.06 -2.60 -20.53
N SER A 628 28.59 -3.67 -21.16
CA SER A 628 29.06 -4.08 -22.49
C SER A 628 28.75 -3.05 -23.59
N ARG A 629 27.73 -2.21 -23.40
CA ARG A 629 27.40 -1.09 -24.29
C ARG A 629 28.33 0.12 -24.07
N GLY A 630 29.09 0.16 -22.97
CA GLY A 630 30.00 1.25 -22.64
C GLY A 630 29.44 2.28 -21.67
N PHE A 631 28.35 1.97 -20.93
CA PHE A 631 27.95 2.82 -19.82
C PHE A 631 29.04 2.84 -18.75
N ASP A 632 29.26 4.01 -18.16
CA ASP A 632 30.25 4.22 -17.13
C ASP A 632 29.81 3.73 -15.76
N ALA A 633 28.49 3.74 -15.52
CA ALA A 633 27.90 3.23 -14.30
C ALA A 633 26.42 2.84 -14.46
N LEU A 634 25.93 2.07 -13.49
CA LEU A 634 24.56 1.64 -13.35
C LEU A 634 24.02 2.08 -11.99
N LEU A 635 22.94 2.85 -11.97
CA LEU A 635 22.21 3.21 -10.75
C LEU A 635 20.84 2.51 -10.71
N LEU A 636 20.60 1.77 -9.63
CA LEU A 636 19.34 1.10 -9.36
C LEU A 636 18.56 1.93 -8.34
N LEU A 637 17.62 2.72 -8.84
CA LEU A 637 16.85 3.68 -8.03
C LEU A 637 15.48 3.09 -7.68
N GLY A 638 15.25 2.75 -6.42
CA GLY A 638 14.10 1.98 -5.98
C GLY A 638 13.41 2.45 -4.72
N CYS A 639 12.30 1.79 -4.39
CA CYS A 639 11.55 2.04 -3.17
C CYS A 639 12.41 1.75 -1.93
N LYS A 640 12.20 2.51 -0.87
CA LYS A 640 12.70 2.17 0.46
C LYS A 640 12.12 0.80 0.90
N SER A 641 12.80 0.14 1.81
CA SER A 641 12.36 -1.11 2.43
C SER A 641 12.36 -0.94 3.94
N GLY A 642 11.59 -1.78 4.63
CA GLY A 642 11.45 -1.76 6.08
C GLY A 642 10.00 -1.61 6.53
N ASP A 643 9.78 -1.63 7.84
CA ASP A 643 8.44 -1.60 8.45
C ASP A 643 7.70 -0.28 8.23
N ASP A 644 8.44 0.82 8.15
CA ASP A 644 7.88 2.18 8.02
C ASP A 644 7.62 2.58 6.57
N TYR A 645 8.09 1.77 5.62
CA TYR A 645 7.86 1.99 4.20
C TYR A 645 7.59 0.68 3.47
N GLN A 646 6.63 0.71 2.54
CA GLN A 646 6.14 -0.50 1.91
C GLN A 646 6.20 -0.40 0.39
N CYS A 647 7.05 -1.24 -0.21
CA CYS A 647 7.06 -1.43 -1.66
C CYS A 647 5.68 -1.92 -2.14
N HIS A 648 5.14 -1.34 -3.22
CA HIS A 648 3.86 -1.76 -3.82
C HIS A 648 3.85 -3.25 -4.22
N PHE A 649 5.02 -3.80 -4.51
CA PHE A 649 5.20 -5.21 -4.88
C PHE A 649 5.90 -6.05 -3.80
N ILE A 650 5.91 -5.57 -2.55
CA ILE A 650 6.32 -6.27 -1.34
C ILE A 650 7.82 -6.58 -1.28
N LYS A 651 8.33 -7.46 -2.16
CA LYS A 651 9.68 -8.02 -2.12
C LYS A 651 10.65 -7.42 -3.15
N GLY A 652 10.25 -6.40 -3.90
CA GLY A 652 11.08 -5.90 -5.00
C GLY A 652 12.47 -5.42 -4.59
N SER A 653 12.55 -4.64 -3.54
CA SER A 653 13.83 -4.12 -3.01
C SER A 653 14.69 -5.21 -2.35
N GLU A 654 14.06 -6.17 -1.64
CA GLU A 654 14.73 -7.32 -1.05
C GLU A 654 15.35 -8.24 -2.11
N LEU A 655 14.57 -8.59 -3.14
CA LEU A 655 15.05 -9.40 -4.25
C LEU A 655 16.14 -8.70 -5.05
N LEU A 656 16.10 -7.39 -5.16
CA LEU A 656 17.18 -6.63 -5.76
C LEU A 656 18.47 -6.76 -4.94
N ALA A 657 18.41 -6.61 -3.63
CA ALA A 657 19.58 -6.73 -2.76
C ALA A 657 20.29 -8.08 -2.97
N THR A 658 19.54 -9.18 -3.01
CA THR A 658 20.06 -10.51 -3.31
C THR A 658 20.69 -10.59 -4.71
N ARG A 659 20.09 -9.95 -5.72
CA ARG A 659 20.60 -9.95 -7.09
C ARG A 659 21.82 -9.07 -7.29
N MET A 660 22.03 -8.06 -6.43
CA MET A 660 23.22 -7.21 -6.47
C MET A 660 24.51 -8.00 -6.22
N GLU A 661 24.47 -9.11 -5.51
CA GLU A 661 25.62 -10.02 -5.38
C GLU A 661 26.04 -10.54 -6.75
N ASN A 662 25.08 -11.02 -7.56
CA ASN A 662 25.34 -11.47 -8.92
C ASN A 662 25.82 -10.34 -9.85
N VAL A 663 25.34 -9.12 -9.64
CA VAL A 663 25.82 -7.94 -10.40
C VAL A 663 27.28 -7.64 -10.05
N ARG A 664 27.65 -7.68 -8.77
CA ARG A 664 29.04 -7.49 -8.31
C ARG A 664 29.99 -8.57 -8.87
N GLU A 665 29.54 -9.83 -8.89
CA GLU A 665 30.31 -10.89 -9.57
C GLU A 665 30.50 -10.60 -11.06
N THR A 666 29.47 -10.09 -11.72
CA THR A 666 29.53 -9.71 -13.14
C THR A 666 30.57 -8.60 -13.35
N LEU A 667 30.56 -7.55 -12.52
CA LEU A 667 31.56 -6.49 -12.55
C LEU A 667 32.98 -7.03 -12.36
N SER A 668 33.17 -7.91 -11.35
CA SER A 668 34.49 -8.53 -11.14
C SER A 668 34.97 -9.34 -12.34
N ARG A 669 34.09 -10.07 -13.02
CA ARG A 669 34.43 -10.80 -14.26
C ARG A 669 34.78 -9.89 -15.42
N LEU A 670 34.21 -8.68 -15.46
CA LEU A 670 34.51 -7.65 -16.45
C LEU A 670 35.67 -6.76 -16.02
N MET A 671 36.32 -7.04 -14.89
CA MET A 671 37.39 -6.25 -14.27
C MET A 671 36.99 -4.78 -14.05
N LEU A 672 35.73 -4.54 -13.68
CA LEU A 672 35.18 -3.23 -13.37
C LEU A 672 35.04 -3.03 -11.85
N GLU A 673 35.19 -1.78 -11.43
CA GLU A 673 35.03 -1.39 -10.03
C GLU A 673 33.61 -1.61 -9.53
N PRO A 674 33.42 -2.20 -8.33
CA PRO A 674 32.09 -2.46 -7.75
C PRO A 674 31.24 -1.19 -7.57
N GLU A 675 31.88 -0.06 -7.35
CA GLU A 675 31.27 1.26 -7.13
C GLU A 675 30.48 1.76 -8.36
N ARG A 676 30.76 1.20 -9.54
CA ARG A 676 30.02 1.52 -10.79
C ARG A 676 28.58 1.04 -10.77
N ALA A 677 28.21 0.10 -9.88
CA ALA A 677 26.82 -0.33 -9.71
C ALA A 677 26.36 -0.08 -8.29
N GLN A 678 25.41 0.86 -8.12
CA GLN A 678 24.86 1.21 -6.83
C GLN A 678 23.35 1.07 -6.78
N VAL A 679 22.84 0.80 -5.57
CA VAL A 679 21.41 0.87 -5.23
C VAL A 679 21.19 2.12 -4.40
N MET A 680 20.23 2.95 -4.82
CA MET A 680 19.78 4.11 -4.07
C MET A 680 18.29 3.98 -3.80
N THR A 681 17.90 3.99 -2.54
CA THR A 681 16.49 3.95 -2.14
C THR A 681 15.93 5.34 -1.94
N VAL A 682 14.71 5.54 -2.42
CA VAL A 682 14.00 6.83 -2.36
C VAL A 682 12.52 6.61 -2.11
N GLU A 683 11.88 7.63 -1.58
CA GLU A 683 10.43 7.81 -1.58
C GLU A 683 10.08 9.09 -2.35
N ILE A 684 8.81 9.29 -2.68
CA ILE A 684 8.37 10.45 -3.47
C ILE A 684 8.76 11.77 -2.79
N SER A 685 8.71 11.83 -1.47
CA SER A 685 9.07 13.01 -0.67
C SER A 685 10.57 13.39 -0.74
N ASP A 686 11.43 12.47 -1.15
CA ASP A 686 12.86 12.71 -1.30
C ASP A 686 13.23 13.61 -2.50
N PHE A 687 12.26 14.04 -3.32
CA PHE A 687 12.48 14.83 -4.54
C PHE A 687 13.35 16.08 -4.32
N GLY A 688 13.32 16.65 -3.11
CA GLY A 688 14.14 17.82 -2.75
C GLY A 688 15.63 17.51 -2.58
N SER A 689 15.97 16.37 -1.99
CA SER A 689 17.34 15.90 -1.73
C SER A 689 17.93 15.04 -2.86
N LEU A 690 17.06 14.43 -3.66
CA LEU A 690 17.44 13.50 -4.71
C LEU A 690 18.44 14.08 -5.73
N PRO A 691 18.31 15.32 -6.24
CA PRO A 691 19.29 15.90 -7.16
C PRO A 691 20.71 15.95 -6.59
N THR A 692 20.85 16.32 -5.32
CA THR A 692 22.14 16.35 -4.62
C THR A 692 22.75 14.95 -4.49
N ARG A 693 21.94 13.96 -4.15
CA ARG A 693 22.37 12.54 -4.05
C ARG A 693 22.81 11.99 -5.41
N LEU A 694 22.08 12.31 -6.48
CA LEU A 694 22.40 11.92 -7.85
C LEU A 694 23.70 12.58 -8.32
N LYS A 695 23.88 13.87 -8.04
CA LYS A 695 25.12 14.59 -8.33
C LYS A 695 26.32 13.96 -7.61
N GLY A 696 26.17 13.64 -6.32
CA GLY A 696 27.23 12.96 -5.56
C GLY A 696 27.62 11.62 -6.17
N PHE A 697 26.64 10.84 -6.67
CA PHE A 697 26.95 9.61 -7.40
C PHE A 697 27.69 9.87 -8.71
N VAL A 698 27.24 10.83 -9.51
CA VAL A 698 27.93 11.22 -10.76
C VAL A 698 29.38 11.64 -10.49
N ASP A 699 29.59 12.45 -9.43
CA ASP A 699 30.92 12.93 -9.06
C ASP A 699 31.83 11.78 -8.58
N SER A 700 31.29 10.76 -7.90
CA SER A 700 32.04 9.55 -7.55
C SER A 700 32.47 8.75 -8.78
N ILE A 701 31.61 8.64 -9.79
CA ILE A 701 31.97 7.97 -11.05
C ILE A 701 33.02 8.75 -11.83
N LYS A 702 32.93 10.08 -11.84
CA LYS A 702 33.99 10.92 -12.44
C LYS A 702 35.35 10.72 -11.77
N ALA A 703 35.37 10.53 -10.44
CA ALA A 703 36.60 10.29 -9.70
C ALA A 703 37.20 8.90 -9.99
N ILE A 704 36.39 7.89 -10.27
CA ILE A 704 36.84 6.55 -10.71
C ILE A 704 37.36 6.60 -12.16
N GLY A 705 36.81 7.49 -13.00
CA GLY A 705 37.08 7.61 -14.42
C GLY A 705 36.09 6.85 -15.31
N LEU A 706 36.20 7.04 -16.61
CA LEU A 706 35.35 6.41 -17.61
C LEU A 706 35.51 4.89 -17.63
N SER A 707 34.45 4.20 -18.07
CA SER A 707 34.47 2.74 -18.21
C SER A 707 35.54 2.30 -19.23
N PRO A 708 36.41 1.34 -18.90
CA PRO A 708 37.37 0.78 -19.87
C PRO A 708 36.68 0.00 -21.00
N MET A 709 35.37 -0.29 -20.88
CA MET A 709 34.57 -0.92 -21.94
C MET A 709 34.02 0.08 -22.95
N LYS A 710 34.30 1.37 -22.78
CA LYS A 710 33.83 2.43 -23.68
C LYS A 710 34.72 2.41 -24.95
N GLY A 711 34.12 2.23 -26.14
CA GLY A 711 34.81 2.18 -27.40
C GLY A 711 35.20 0.78 -27.89
N PHE A 712 34.68 -0.28 -27.26
CA PHE A 712 34.81 -1.67 -27.74
C PHE A 712 33.53 -2.16 -28.41
#